data_5398c6e6b751c89a2eda4fcc561f8f19
#
_entry.id   5398c6e6b751c89a2eda4fcc561f8f19
#
_cell.length_a   1.000
_cell.length_b   1.000
_cell.length_c   1.000
_cell.angle_alpha   90.00
_cell.angle_beta   90.00
_cell.angle_gamma   90.00
#
_symmetry.space_group_name_H-M   'P 1'
#
loop_
_entity.id
_entity.type
_entity.pdbx_description
1 polymer ?
#
loop_
_entity_poly.entity_id
_entity_poly.type
_entity_poly.pdbx_seq_one_letter_code
_entity_poly.pdbx_strand_id
1 'polypeptide(L)'
;MKTTIELPLLPLRDVVVYPHMVIPLFVGREKSIEALESAMAGDKQILLVAQKNPADDDPAEDALYRVGTIATVLQLLKLPDGTVKVLVEGEQRGVIERFFDVDEHCRVEVRLIDETEADAREAEVFIRSLLSQFEQYVQMGKKVPAEVLTSLTGIDDPARLVDTMAAHMALKIEQKQAILEITDLAARVEHVLALLDAEIDLLQVEKRIRGRVKKQMERSQREYYLNEQMKAIQKELGDIDEGHNEIDDLKKRIENAGLSKDAYAKAQAELNKLKQMSPMSAEATVVRTYIDWLVNVPWKAASKVRLDLAKAEEVLDADHYGLDEVKDRILEYLAVQKRVKKLKGPVLCLVGPPGVGKTSLAESIARSTNRKFVRMALGGVRDEAEIRGHRRTYIGSMPGRLIQKMTKVGVRNPLFLLDEIDKMASDMRGDPASALLEVLDPEQNHNFNDHYLEVDYDLSDVMFICTANSMNIPAPLLDRMEVIRLPGYTEDEKINIATRYLAPKQIQANGLKKGELSIDESAIRDIIRYYTREAGVRSLERQLAKVCRKVVKEHATQKSFHVDVTADSLEHFLGVRKFRYGLAELQDQVGQVTGLAWTQVGGELLTIEAAVVPGKGRLTKTGSLGEVMGESITAALTVVRSRARAMGIAPDFHEKQDIHIHVPEGATPKDGPSAGIGMCTALVSALTQIPVRADVAMTGEITLRGQVLAIGGLKEKLLAAHRGGIKTVIIPEENQRDLKEIPENIKQDLQIKPVKWIDEVLQIALQYAPEPLPDAAPEIVAKDDTRESDSKERISTH
;
A
#
# COMPACT_ATOMS: atom_id res chain seq x y z
N MET A 1 44.72 -18.25 -22.32
CA MET A 1 43.49 -18.81 -22.95
C MET A 1 42.39 -18.68 -21.91
N LYS A 2 41.29 -18.01 -22.18
CA LYS A 2 40.17 -17.93 -21.23
C LYS A 2 39.57 -19.35 -21.17
N THR A 3 39.68 -20.01 -20.02
CA THR A 3 39.11 -21.32 -19.80
C THR A 3 37.62 -21.17 -19.53
N THR A 4 36.79 -21.51 -20.52
CA THR A 4 35.34 -21.62 -20.34
C THR A 4 34.99 -23.10 -20.08
N ILE A 5 34.03 -23.32 -19.19
CA ILE A 5 33.56 -24.65 -18.78
C ILE A 5 32.03 -24.66 -18.91
N GLU A 6 31.45 -25.73 -19.42
CA GLU A 6 30.00 -25.93 -19.43
C GLU A 6 29.54 -26.64 -18.15
N LEU A 7 28.61 -26.03 -17.42
CA LEU A 7 28.10 -26.58 -16.17
C LEU A 7 26.57 -26.54 -16.09
N PRO A 8 25.93 -27.48 -15.38
CA PRO A 8 24.53 -27.34 -15.01
C PRO A 8 24.34 -26.17 -14.06
N LEU A 9 23.20 -25.47 -14.16
CA LEU A 9 22.88 -24.30 -13.37
C LEU A 9 21.87 -24.65 -12.27
N LEU A 10 22.12 -24.20 -11.04
CA LEU A 10 21.18 -24.28 -9.92
C LEU A 10 20.82 -22.88 -9.43
N PRO A 11 19.61 -22.36 -9.73
CA PRO A 11 19.12 -21.08 -9.21
C PRO A 11 18.77 -21.17 -7.72
N LEU A 12 19.29 -20.24 -6.92
CA LEU A 12 19.06 -20.13 -5.48
C LEU A 12 18.13 -18.96 -5.14
N ARG A 13 17.11 -19.20 -4.28
CA ARG A 13 16.07 -18.20 -3.98
C ARG A 13 16.52 -17.11 -3.00
N ASP A 14 17.16 -17.52 -1.92
CA ASP A 14 17.36 -16.71 -0.72
C ASP A 14 18.79 -16.76 -0.16
N VAL A 15 19.71 -17.39 -0.90
CA VAL A 15 21.08 -17.55 -0.46
C VAL A 15 22.07 -17.25 -1.60
N VAL A 16 23.18 -16.59 -1.22
CA VAL A 16 24.36 -16.42 -2.05
C VAL A 16 25.46 -17.31 -1.47
N VAL A 17 26.01 -18.19 -2.28
CA VAL A 17 27.10 -19.10 -1.87
C VAL A 17 28.42 -18.48 -2.31
N TYR A 18 29.38 -18.42 -1.38
CA TYR A 18 30.75 -17.94 -1.66
C TYR A 18 31.72 -19.10 -1.81
N PRO A 19 32.89 -18.87 -2.43
CA PRO A 19 33.97 -19.84 -2.44
C PRO A 19 34.33 -20.34 -1.03
N HIS A 20 34.71 -21.59 -0.91
CA HIS A 20 35.06 -22.30 0.34
C HIS A 20 33.92 -22.42 1.37
N MET A 21 32.69 -22.10 0.97
CA MET A 21 31.51 -22.25 1.83
C MET A 21 30.89 -23.64 1.64
N VAL A 22 30.71 -24.39 2.74
CA VAL A 22 29.97 -25.64 2.76
C VAL A 22 28.58 -25.41 3.29
N ILE A 23 27.56 -25.66 2.47
CA ILE A 23 26.17 -25.37 2.83
C ILE A 23 25.22 -26.50 2.40
N PRO A 24 24.26 -26.90 3.28
CA PRO A 24 23.17 -27.77 2.89
C PRO A 24 22.06 -26.95 2.20
N LEU A 25 21.66 -27.37 1.01
CA LEU A 25 20.56 -26.76 0.25
C LEU A 25 19.39 -27.75 0.17
N PHE A 26 18.16 -27.22 0.17
CA PHE A 26 16.94 -28.01 -0.06
C PHE A 26 16.36 -27.63 -1.43
N VAL A 27 16.30 -28.58 -2.33
CA VAL A 27 15.92 -28.38 -3.71
C VAL A 27 14.65 -29.17 -3.99
N GLY A 28 13.57 -28.47 -4.41
CA GLY A 28 12.26 -29.07 -4.70
C GLY A 28 11.75 -28.82 -6.12
N ARG A 29 12.45 -28.03 -6.94
CA ARG A 29 12.07 -27.78 -8.34
C ARG A 29 12.56 -28.90 -9.25
N GLU A 30 11.71 -29.41 -10.15
CA GLU A 30 12.07 -30.49 -11.09
C GLU A 30 13.35 -30.16 -11.88
N LYS A 31 13.39 -29.03 -12.58
CA LYS A 31 14.57 -28.59 -13.35
C LYS A 31 15.85 -28.50 -12.51
N SER A 32 15.72 -28.09 -11.24
CA SER A 32 16.87 -28.00 -10.33
C SER A 32 17.33 -29.36 -9.83
N ILE A 33 16.42 -30.33 -9.68
CA ILE A 33 16.74 -31.71 -9.32
C ILE A 33 17.46 -32.39 -10.49
N GLU A 34 17.00 -32.19 -11.71
CA GLU A 34 17.62 -32.72 -12.93
C GLU A 34 19.03 -32.14 -13.18
N ALA A 35 19.20 -30.82 -12.89
CA ALA A 35 20.53 -30.19 -12.93
C ALA A 35 21.49 -30.83 -11.93
N LEU A 36 21.04 -31.17 -10.71
CA LEU A 36 21.83 -31.87 -9.72
C LEU A 36 22.14 -33.31 -10.11
N GLU A 37 21.18 -34.02 -10.71
CA GLU A 37 21.43 -35.38 -11.24
C GLU A 37 22.39 -35.37 -12.40
N SER A 38 22.31 -34.39 -13.31
CA SER A 38 23.26 -34.17 -14.37
C SER A 38 24.68 -33.89 -13.83
N ALA A 39 24.80 -33.04 -12.78
CA ALA A 39 26.07 -32.78 -12.13
C ALA A 39 26.67 -34.06 -11.49
N MET A 40 25.84 -34.86 -10.82
CA MET A 40 26.26 -36.11 -10.18
C MET A 40 26.70 -37.20 -11.17
N ALA A 41 26.14 -37.18 -12.39
CA ALA A 41 26.53 -38.09 -13.46
C ALA A 41 27.88 -37.70 -14.15
N GLY A 42 28.30 -36.42 -14.01
CA GLY A 42 29.55 -35.87 -14.52
C GLY A 42 30.60 -35.66 -13.41
N ASP A 43 31.30 -34.52 -13.48
CA ASP A 43 32.42 -34.17 -12.59
C ASP A 43 31.98 -33.68 -11.21
N LYS A 44 30.67 -33.79 -10.87
CA LYS A 44 30.02 -33.30 -9.64
C LYS A 44 30.08 -31.78 -9.47
N GLN A 45 30.42 -31.05 -10.51
CA GLN A 45 30.44 -29.59 -10.50
C GLN A 45 29.12 -29.02 -10.98
N ILE A 46 28.69 -27.93 -10.31
CA ILE A 46 27.45 -27.20 -10.61
C ILE A 46 27.67 -25.72 -10.37
N LEU A 47 27.06 -24.88 -11.18
CA LEU A 47 27.06 -23.43 -10.95
C LEU A 47 25.87 -23.01 -10.08
N LEU A 48 26.15 -22.37 -8.96
CA LEU A 48 25.15 -21.80 -8.03
C LEU A 48 25.00 -20.31 -8.28
N VAL A 49 23.78 -19.86 -8.57
CA VAL A 49 23.49 -18.44 -8.88
C VAL A 49 22.24 -17.98 -8.13
N ALA A 50 22.31 -16.81 -7.51
CA ALA A 50 21.15 -16.24 -6.81
C ALA A 50 20.13 -15.65 -7.81
N GLN A 51 18.85 -15.73 -7.46
CA GLN A 51 17.76 -15.04 -8.16
C GLN A 51 17.64 -13.59 -7.69
N LYS A 52 17.24 -12.69 -8.60
CA LYS A 52 16.92 -11.30 -8.26
C LYS A 52 15.60 -11.17 -7.51
N ASN A 53 14.62 -12.02 -7.80
CA ASN A 53 13.33 -12.07 -7.11
C ASN A 53 13.11 -13.48 -6.51
N PRO A 54 13.08 -13.62 -5.18
CA PRO A 54 12.87 -14.92 -4.51
C PRO A 54 11.49 -15.56 -4.76
N ALA A 55 10.49 -14.78 -5.19
CA ALA A 55 9.12 -15.25 -5.41
C ALA A 55 8.93 -15.96 -6.77
N ASP A 56 9.93 -15.93 -7.64
CA ASP A 56 9.85 -16.51 -8.98
C ASP A 56 10.15 -18.01 -8.94
N ASP A 57 9.21 -18.83 -9.42
CA ASP A 57 9.35 -20.29 -9.39
C ASP A 57 10.14 -20.83 -10.59
N ASP A 58 10.11 -20.17 -11.74
CA ASP A 58 10.87 -20.54 -12.94
C ASP A 58 11.57 -19.30 -13.52
N PRO A 59 12.69 -18.87 -12.90
CA PRO A 59 13.35 -17.62 -13.28
C PRO A 59 13.95 -17.69 -14.67
N ALA A 60 13.58 -16.71 -15.52
CA ALA A 60 14.21 -16.52 -16.83
C ALA A 60 15.65 -16.00 -16.69
N GLU A 61 16.42 -15.98 -17.77
CA GLU A 61 17.82 -15.55 -17.78
C GLU A 61 18.07 -14.16 -17.19
N ASP A 62 17.15 -13.21 -17.41
CA ASP A 62 17.22 -11.83 -16.92
C ASP A 62 16.88 -11.71 -15.43
N ALA A 63 16.17 -12.69 -14.86
CA ALA A 63 15.86 -12.80 -13.45
C ALA A 63 16.99 -13.38 -12.59
N LEU A 64 18.08 -13.84 -13.21
CA LEU A 64 19.26 -14.39 -12.54
C LEU A 64 20.41 -13.36 -12.52
N TYR A 65 21.28 -13.50 -11.51
CA TYR A 65 22.54 -12.78 -11.53
C TYR A 65 23.52 -13.47 -12.47
N ARG A 66 24.48 -12.72 -13.03
CA ARG A 66 25.45 -13.27 -13.98
C ARG A 66 26.70 -13.84 -13.33
N VAL A 67 27.01 -13.46 -12.11
CA VAL A 67 28.13 -13.98 -11.33
C VAL A 67 27.60 -14.98 -10.31
N GLY A 68 28.17 -16.15 -10.29
CA GLY A 68 27.84 -17.22 -9.37
C GLY A 68 29.10 -17.93 -8.85
N THR A 69 28.88 -18.97 -8.07
CA THR A 69 29.95 -19.80 -7.51
C THR A 69 29.87 -21.21 -8.10
N ILE A 70 30.96 -21.68 -8.69
CA ILE A 70 31.13 -23.06 -9.08
C ILE A 70 31.30 -23.86 -7.80
N ALA A 71 30.49 -24.88 -7.62
CA ALA A 71 30.48 -25.70 -6.42
C ALA A 71 30.55 -27.20 -6.76
N THR A 72 31.20 -27.94 -5.89
CA THR A 72 31.22 -29.39 -5.94
C THR A 72 30.14 -29.98 -5.05
N VAL A 73 29.38 -30.94 -5.57
CA VAL A 73 28.35 -31.68 -4.82
C VAL A 73 28.99 -32.75 -3.97
N LEU A 74 29.03 -32.55 -2.65
CA LEU A 74 29.62 -33.47 -1.69
C LEU A 74 28.70 -34.65 -1.37
N GLN A 75 27.40 -34.36 -1.13
CA GLN A 75 26.41 -35.37 -0.75
C GLN A 75 25.02 -34.99 -1.27
N LEU A 76 24.28 -35.98 -1.75
CA LEU A 76 22.91 -35.81 -2.20
C LEU A 76 22.01 -36.84 -1.49
N LEU A 77 20.89 -36.38 -0.88
CA LEU A 77 19.94 -37.23 -0.17
C LEU A 77 18.52 -36.90 -0.64
N LYS A 78 17.85 -37.87 -1.26
CA LYS A 78 16.43 -37.74 -1.64
C LYS A 78 15.54 -37.96 -0.40
N LEU A 79 14.65 -37.03 -0.12
CA LEU A 79 13.71 -37.07 0.99
C LEU A 79 12.36 -37.71 0.55
N PRO A 80 11.55 -38.26 1.49
CA PRO A 80 10.29 -38.93 1.14
C PRO A 80 9.22 -38.01 0.55
N ASP A 81 9.35 -36.69 0.72
CA ASP A 81 8.45 -35.66 0.19
C ASP A 81 8.78 -35.22 -1.25
N GLY A 82 9.79 -35.87 -1.87
CA GLY A 82 10.25 -35.54 -3.21
C GLY A 82 11.29 -34.41 -3.28
N THR A 83 11.60 -33.75 -2.16
CA THR A 83 12.68 -32.76 -2.11
C THR A 83 14.05 -33.44 -2.02
N VAL A 84 15.08 -32.76 -2.53
CA VAL A 84 16.47 -33.25 -2.47
C VAL A 84 17.26 -32.34 -1.53
N LYS A 85 17.84 -32.95 -0.50
CA LYS A 85 18.84 -32.28 0.34
C LYS A 85 20.22 -32.52 -0.24
N VAL A 86 20.91 -31.46 -0.63
CA VAL A 86 22.24 -31.52 -1.19
C VAL A 86 23.22 -30.72 -0.33
N LEU A 87 24.40 -31.29 -0.08
CA LEU A 87 25.53 -30.60 0.53
C LEU A 87 26.49 -30.19 -0.56
N VAL A 88 26.75 -28.90 -0.70
CA VAL A 88 27.64 -28.33 -1.71
C VAL A 88 28.79 -27.56 -1.08
N GLU A 89 29.94 -27.58 -1.73
CA GLU A 89 31.12 -26.78 -1.37
C GLU A 89 31.46 -25.85 -2.52
N GLY A 90 31.43 -24.55 -2.28
CA GLY A 90 31.83 -23.53 -3.24
C GLY A 90 33.33 -23.59 -3.51
N GLU A 91 33.75 -23.57 -4.75
CA GLU A 91 35.15 -23.64 -5.15
C GLU A 91 35.67 -22.29 -5.67
N GLN A 92 35.07 -21.77 -6.74
CA GLN A 92 35.59 -20.62 -7.46
C GLN A 92 34.44 -19.76 -8.03
N ARG A 93 34.69 -18.46 -8.22
CA ARG A 93 33.73 -17.55 -8.88
C ARG A 93 33.70 -17.79 -10.40
N GLY A 94 32.53 -17.73 -10.98
CA GLY A 94 32.30 -17.84 -12.40
C GLY A 94 31.33 -16.81 -12.94
N VAL A 95 31.56 -16.34 -14.16
CA VAL A 95 30.66 -15.46 -14.91
C VAL A 95 29.97 -16.25 -16.01
N ILE A 96 28.67 -16.17 -16.08
CA ILE A 96 27.88 -16.77 -17.16
C ILE A 96 28.07 -15.94 -18.43
N GLU A 97 28.62 -16.59 -19.48
CA GLU A 97 28.76 -15.98 -20.79
C GLU A 97 27.58 -16.33 -21.72
N ARG A 98 27.09 -17.56 -21.64
CA ARG A 98 25.93 -18.04 -22.41
C ARG A 98 25.06 -19.00 -21.61
N PHE A 99 23.76 -18.91 -21.86
CA PHE A 99 22.79 -19.91 -21.40
C PHE A 99 22.45 -20.86 -22.53
N PHE A 100 22.31 -22.14 -22.21
CA PHE A 100 21.85 -23.19 -23.09
C PHE A 100 20.59 -23.80 -22.47
N ASP A 101 19.48 -23.65 -23.17
CA ASP A 101 18.23 -24.30 -22.74
C ASP A 101 18.28 -25.75 -23.28
N VAL A 102 18.39 -26.71 -22.37
CA VAL A 102 18.28 -28.13 -22.67
C VAL A 102 16.92 -28.55 -22.12
N ASP A 103 16.19 -29.39 -22.83
CA ASP A 103 14.78 -29.72 -22.60
C ASP A 103 14.44 -30.09 -21.13
N GLU A 104 15.42 -30.54 -20.34
CA GLU A 104 15.20 -31.01 -18.96
C GLU A 104 15.78 -30.07 -17.89
N HIS A 105 16.87 -29.33 -18.14
CA HIS A 105 17.53 -28.41 -17.19
C HIS A 105 18.38 -27.36 -17.91
N CYS A 106 18.65 -26.21 -17.21
CA CYS A 106 19.46 -25.13 -17.75
C CYS A 106 20.97 -25.48 -17.63
N ARG A 107 21.75 -25.35 -18.72
CA ARG A 107 23.22 -25.41 -18.75
C ARG A 107 23.79 -24.05 -19.12
N VAL A 108 24.96 -23.75 -18.62
CA VAL A 108 25.60 -22.45 -18.82
C VAL A 108 27.08 -22.64 -19.21
N GLU A 109 27.56 -21.80 -20.10
CA GLU A 109 28.98 -21.62 -20.36
C GLU A 109 29.51 -20.57 -19.35
N VAL A 110 30.41 -20.99 -18.50
CA VAL A 110 30.97 -20.23 -17.41
C VAL A 110 32.42 -19.91 -17.66
N ARG A 111 32.78 -18.64 -17.55
CA ARG A 111 34.16 -18.20 -17.54
C ARG A 111 34.65 -18.09 -16.11
N LEU A 112 35.76 -18.76 -15.79
CA LEU A 112 36.40 -18.66 -14.48
C LEU A 112 36.94 -17.24 -14.25
N ILE A 113 36.81 -16.79 -13.02
CA ILE A 113 37.34 -15.51 -12.56
C ILE A 113 38.62 -15.78 -11.75
N ASP A 114 39.74 -15.25 -12.23
CA ASP A 114 40.96 -15.20 -11.45
C ASP A 114 40.89 -14.07 -10.44
N GLU A 115 41.10 -14.35 -9.19
CA GLU A 115 41.13 -13.34 -8.11
C GLU A 115 42.51 -12.66 -8.06
N THR A 116 42.54 -11.36 -7.75
CA THR A 116 43.80 -10.66 -7.50
C THR A 116 44.32 -11.04 -6.12
N GLU A 117 45.55 -11.53 -6.06
CA GLU A 117 46.22 -11.81 -4.78
C GLU A 117 46.72 -10.50 -4.13
N ALA A 118 46.58 -10.40 -2.82
CA ALA A 118 47.13 -9.26 -2.06
C ALA A 118 48.60 -9.49 -1.76
N ASP A 119 49.40 -8.41 -1.68
CA ASP A 119 50.77 -8.47 -1.18
C ASP A 119 50.76 -8.91 0.29
N ALA A 120 51.76 -9.66 0.73
CA ALA A 120 51.83 -10.29 2.07
C ALA A 120 51.62 -9.30 3.23
N ARG A 121 52.05 -8.07 3.07
CA ARG A 121 51.84 -6.97 4.06
C ARG A 121 50.38 -6.45 4.06
N GLU A 122 49.79 -6.34 2.90
CA GLU A 122 48.38 -5.94 2.77
C GLU A 122 47.46 -7.02 3.31
N ALA A 123 47.74 -8.29 3.06
CA ALA A 123 47.01 -9.43 3.56
C ALA A 123 46.92 -9.42 5.11
N GLU A 124 48.04 -9.17 5.81
CA GLU A 124 48.04 -9.08 7.26
C GLU A 124 47.20 -7.94 7.82
N VAL A 125 47.21 -6.78 7.13
CA VAL A 125 46.41 -5.61 7.49
C VAL A 125 44.92 -5.90 7.28
N PHE A 126 44.56 -6.54 6.15
CA PHE A 126 43.17 -6.91 5.84
C PHE A 126 42.61 -7.87 6.88
N ILE A 127 43.35 -8.97 7.19
CA ILE A 127 42.94 -9.96 8.20
C ILE A 127 42.69 -9.29 9.55
N ARG A 128 43.61 -8.44 10.00
CA ARG A 128 43.50 -7.78 11.29
C ARG A 128 42.31 -6.81 11.34
N SER A 129 42.11 -6.04 10.28
CA SER A 129 40.99 -5.09 10.21
C SER A 129 39.63 -5.78 10.17
N LEU A 130 39.49 -6.81 9.34
CA LEU A 130 38.29 -7.64 9.23
C LEU A 130 37.94 -8.31 10.55
N LEU A 131 38.88 -8.98 11.19
CA LEU A 131 38.65 -9.66 12.49
C LEU A 131 38.24 -8.67 13.57
N SER A 132 38.90 -7.52 13.67
CA SER A 132 38.59 -6.51 14.69
C SER A 132 37.17 -5.94 14.53
N GLN A 133 36.74 -5.60 13.31
CA GLN A 133 35.40 -5.07 13.08
C GLN A 133 34.32 -6.15 13.18
N PHE A 134 34.60 -7.36 12.70
CA PHE A 134 33.65 -8.46 12.83
C PHE A 134 33.43 -8.88 14.29
N GLU A 135 34.47 -8.85 15.11
CA GLU A 135 34.38 -9.07 16.58
C GLU A 135 33.43 -8.02 17.21
N GLN A 136 33.57 -6.75 16.86
CA GLN A 136 32.66 -5.71 17.29
C GLN A 136 31.21 -5.96 16.87
N TYR A 137 31.00 -6.37 15.62
CA TYR A 137 29.70 -6.73 15.08
C TYR A 137 29.05 -7.89 15.87
N VAL A 138 29.81 -8.96 16.15
CA VAL A 138 29.34 -10.12 16.92
C VAL A 138 29.01 -9.75 18.37
N GLN A 139 29.83 -8.93 19.02
CA GLN A 139 29.58 -8.47 20.40
C GLN A 139 28.31 -7.60 20.52
N MET A 140 27.92 -6.88 19.46
CA MET A 140 26.72 -6.06 19.44
C MET A 140 25.47 -6.83 19.03
N GLY A 141 25.58 -7.84 18.18
CA GLY A 141 24.48 -8.63 17.63
C GLY A 141 24.41 -10.03 18.25
N LYS A 142 23.20 -10.46 18.69
CA LYS A 142 22.99 -11.82 19.24
C LYS A 142 22.79 -12.91 18.19
N LYS A 143 22.98 -12.62 16.90
CA LYS A 143 22.60 -13.52 15.81
C LYS A 143 23.71 -14.43 15.29
N VAL A 144 24.97 -14.15 15.64
CA VAL A 144 26.13 -14.97 15.20
C VAL A 144 26.64 -15.78 16.38
N PRO A 145 26.72 -17.13 16.27
CA PRO A 145 27.28 -17.98 17.33
C PRO A 145 28.75 -17.62 17.60
N ALA A 146 29.17 -17.68 18.87
CA ALA A 146 30.55 -17.36 19.25
C ALA A 146 31.57 -18.33 18.63
N GLU A 147 31.16 -19.55 18.27
CA GLU A 147 31.97 -20.56 17.60
C GLU A 147 32.47 -20.12 16.23
N VAL A 148 31.69 -19.24 15.53
CA VAL A 148 32.08 -18.69 14.24
C VAL A 148 33.32 -17.80 14.37
N LEU A 149 33.43 -17.02 15.42
CA LEU A 149 34.58 -16.15 15.65
C LEU A 149 35.87 -16.99 15.83
N THR A 150 35.78 -18.13 16.51
CA THR A 150 36.91 -19.05 16.70
C THR A 150 37.32 -19.70 15.37
N SER A 151 36.37 -20.01 14.51
CA SER A 151 36.69 -20.59 13.18
C SER A 151 37.33 -19.57 12.24
N LEU A 152 36.93 -18.28 12.32
CA LEU A 152 37.49 -17.19 11.51
C LEU A 152 38.94 -16.84 11.89
N THR A 153 39.32 -16.92 13.19
CA THR A 153 40.70 -16.66 13.65
C THR A 153 41.72 -17.65 13.15
N GLY A 154 41.30 -18.81 12.61
CA GLY A 154 42.17 -19.81 12.00
C GLY A 154 42.33 -19.69 10.50
N ILE A 155 41.82 -18.64 9.86
CA ILE A 155 41.91 -18.43 8.40
C ILE A 155 43.01 -17.43 8.10
N ASP A 156 44.07 -17.89 7.45
CA ASP A 156 45.22 -17.06 7.07
C ASP A 156 45.09 -16.40 5.68
N ASP A 157 44.10 -16.83 4.90
CA ASP A 157 43.80 -16.26 3.55
C ASP A 157 42.75 -15.16 3.64
N PRO A 158 43.08 -13.90 3.28
CA PRO A 158 42.16 -12.80 3.39
C PRO A 158 40.95 -12.90 2.43
N ALA A 159 41.10 -13.58 1.27
CA ALA A 159 40.00 -13.78 0.34
C ALA A 159 38.95 -14.74 0.95
N ARG A 160 39.42 -15.85 1.52
CA ARG A 160 38.56 -16.81 2.23
C ARG A 160 37.94 -16.19 3.49
N LEU A 161 38.69 -15.35 4.21
CA LEU A 161 38.22 -14.71 5.41
C LEU A 161 37.05 -13.76 5.13
N VAL A 162 37.21 -12.85 4.14
CA VAL A 162 36.17 -11.87 3.79
C VAL A 162 34.89 -12.54 3.27
N ASP A 163 35.02 -13.60 2.49
CA ASP A 163 33.88 -14.37 1.98
C ASP A 163 33.14 -15.13 3.08
N THR A 164 33.88 -15.74 4.00
CA THR A 164 33.28 -16.40 5.16
C THR A 164 32.56 -15.43 6.09
N MET A 165 33.13 -14.24 6.32
CA MET A 165 32.46 -13.16 7.08
C MET A 165 31.18 -12.70 6.39
N ALA A 166 31.21 -12.43 5.09
CA ALA A 166 30.04 -12.02 4.30
C ALA A 166 28.90 -13.05 4.37
N ALA A 167 29.23 -14.35 4.39
CA ALA A 167 28.24 -15.40 4.56
C ALA A 167 27.48 -15.31 5.89
N HIS A 168 28.17 -14.95 6.97
CA HIS A 168 27.62 -14.89 8.34
C HIS A 168 26.99 -13.52 8.69
N MET A 169 27.15 -12.50 7.86
CA MET A 169 26.50 -11.20 8.05
C MET A 169 25.01 -11.26 7.70
N ALA A 170 24.20 -10.52 8.44
CA ALA A 170 22.76 -10.41 8.22
C ALA A 170 22.42 -9.39 7.12
N LEU A 171 23.00 -9.57 5.92
CA LEU A 171 22.83 -8.71 4.76
C LEU A 171 21.68 -9.16 3.86
N LYS A 172 21.14 -8.25 3.06
CA LYS A 172 20.19 -8.57 1.98
C LYS A 172 20.91 -9.30 0.83
N ILE A 173 20.13 -10.05 0.03
CA ILE A 173 20.67 -10.83 -1.11
C ILE A 173 21.43 -9.92 -2.07
N GLU A 174 20.92 -8.74 -2.39
CA GLU A 174 21.57 -7.80 -3.29
C GLU A 174 22.93 -7.33 -2.78
N GLN A 175 23.06 -7.14 -1.48
CA GLN A 175 24.34 -6.76 -0.85
C GLN A 175 25.33 -7.92 -0.85
N LYS A 176 24.86 -9.14 -0.54
CA LYS A 176 25.67 -10.35 -0.61
C LYS A 176 26.14 -10.62 -2.04
N GLN A 177 25.27 -10.46 -3.00
CA GLN A 177 25.60 -10.61 -4.42
C GLN A 177 26.64 -9.58 -4.89
N ALA A 178 26.50 -8.32 -4.46
CA ALA A 178 27.48 -7.28 -4.79
C ALA A 178 28.89 -7.64 -4.27
N ILE A 179 28.99 -8.24 -3.08
CA ILE A 179 30.29 -8.74 -2.56
C ILE A 179 30.84 -9.87 -3.43
N LEU A 180 29.99 -10.80 -3.89
CA LEU A 180 30.41 -11.89 -4.76
C LEU A 180 30.94 -11.39 -6.11
N GLU A 181 30.36 -10.30 -6.65
CA GLU A 181 30.71 -9.71 -7.93
C GLU A 181 32.03 -8.92 -7.92
N ILE A 182 32.51 -8.49 -6.73
CA ILE A 182 33.78 -7.75 -6.61
C ILE A 182 34.93 -8.77 -6.73
N THR A 183 35.68 -8.69 -7.83
CA THR A 183 36.80 -9.58 -8.14
C THR A 183 38.12 -9.12 -7.54
N ASP A 184 38.30 -7.81 -7.35
CA ASP A 184 39.46 -7.23 -6.70
C ASP A 184 39.37 -7.38 -5.18
N LEU A 185 40.37 -8.04 -4.58
CA LEU A 185 40.35 -8.37 -3.17
C LEU A 185 40.36 -7.12 -2.27
N ALA A 186 41.15 -6.12 -2.61
CA ALA A 186 41.21 -4.89 -1.80
C ALA A 186 39.86 -4.15 -1.79
N ALA A 187 39.24 -3.98 -2.96
CA ALA A 187 37.93 -3.36 -3.10
C ALA A 187 36.83 -4.17 -2.37
N ARG A 188 36.91 -5.51 -2.37
CA ARG A 188 35.98 -6.41 -1.67
C ARG A 188 36.11 -6.26 -0.15
N VAL A 189 37.31 -6.20 0.37
CA VAL A 189 37.60 -5.98 1.79
C VAL A 189 37.08 -4.61 2.23
N GLU A 190 37.38 -3.55 1.49
CA GLU A 190 36.86 -2.20 1.78
C GLU A 190 35.34 -2.15 1.77
N HIS A 191 34.70 -2.82 0.81
CA HIS A 191 33.25 -2.87 0.72
C HIS A 191 32.62 -3.61 1.92
N VAL A 192 33.20 -4.75 2.34
CA VAL A 192 32.70 -5.51 3.50
C VAL A 192 32.94 -4.72 4.80
N LEU A 193 34.08 -4.05 4.96
CA LEU A 193 34.33 -3.18 6.11
C LEU A 193 33.33 -2.04 6.19
N ALA A 194 33.00 -1.40 5.07
CA ALA A 194 31.96 -0.34 5.03
C ALA A 194 30.57 -0.87 5.41
N LEU A 195 30.21 -2.08 4.97
CA LEU A 195 28.96 -2.72 5.36
C LEU A 195 28.94 -3.10 6.84
N LEU A 196 30.05 -3.59 7.39
CA LEU A 196 30.18 -3.87 8.81
C LEU A 196 30.03 -2.61 9.68
N ASP A 197 30.65 -1.49 9.28
CA ASP A 197 30.49 -0.22 9.98
C ASP A 197 29.05 0.26 9.98
N ALA A 198 28.37 0.19 8.83
CA ALA A 198 26.96 0.58 8.72
C ALA A 198 26.05 -0.30 9.62
N GLU A 199 26.28 -1.61 9.68
CA GLU A 199 25.52 -2.53 10.54
C GLU A 199 25.83 -2.31 12.03
N ILE A 200 27.08 -2.05 12.38
CA ILE A 200 27.48 -1.70 13.75
C ILE A 200 26.79 -0.42 14.21
N ASP A 201 26.78 0.61 13.39
CA ASP A 201 26.10 1.88 13.70
C ASP A 201 24.59 1.67 13.91
N LEU A 202 23.96 0.87 13.07
CA LEU A 202 22.52 0.53 13.18
C LEU A 202 22.23 -0.21 14.49
N LEU A 203 23.05 -1.19 14.85
CA LEU A 203 22.95 -1.94 16.12
C LEU A 203 23.19 -1.03 17.33
N GLN A 204 24.11 -0.05 17.24
CA GLN A 204 24.31 0.94 18.29
C GLN A 204 23.09 1.83 18.53
N VAL A 205 22.46 2.28 17.44
CA VAL A 205 21.22 3.07 17.51
C VAL A 205 20.10 2.23 18.16
N GLU A 206 19.94 0.98 17.73
CA GLU A 206 18.95 0.06 18.30
C GLU A 206 19.18 -0.17 19.81
N LYS A 207 20.43 -0.43 20.22
CA LYS A 207 20.83 -0.58 21.63
C LYS A 207 20.55 0.69 22.45
N ARG A 208 20.78 1.88 21.85
CA ARG A 208 20.50 3.18 22.48
C ARG A 208 19.00 3.39 22.68
N ILE A 209 18.19 3.04 21.68
CA ILE A 209 16.72 3.10 21.77
C ILE A 209 16.22 2.11 22.83
N ARG A 210 16.65 0.85 22.80
CA ARG A 210 16.30 -0.15 23.82
C ARG A 210 16.75 0.27 25.21
N GLY A 211 17.93 0.89 25.33
CA GLY A 211 18.44 1.44 26.59
C GLY A 211 17.60 2.60 27.13
N ARG A 212 17.09 3.49 26.25
CA ARG A 212 16.15 4.56 26.63
C ARG A 212 14.81 3.98 27.10
N VAL A 213 14.24 3.05 26.35
CA VAL A 213 12.99 2.35 26.72
C VAL A 213 13.16 1.62 28.06
N LYS A 214 14.27 0.89 28.25
CA LYS A 214 14.57 0.20 29.51
C LYS A 214 14.74 1.18 30.66
N LYS A 215 15.48 2.29 30.48
CA LYS A 215 15.62 3.33 31.51
C LYS A 215 14.28 3.99 31.86
N GLN A 216 13.43 4.18 30.85
CA GLN A 216 12.09 4.74 31.08
C GLN A 216 11.19 3.76 31.82
N MET A 217 11.28 2.46 31.52
CA MET A 217 10.60 1.41 32.28
C MET A 217 11.17 1.28 33.70
N GLU A 218 12.51 1.29 33.86
CA GLU A 218 13.18 1.23 35.17
C GLU A 218 12.86 2.47 36.02
N ARG A 219 12.73 3.65 35.38
CA ARG A 219 12.31 4.89 36.05
C ARG A 219 10.86 4.80 36.52
N SER A 220 9.97 4.31 35.67
CA SER A 220 8.57 4.07 36.02
C SER A 220 8.43 2.97 37.07
N GLN A 221 9.22 1.89 36.99
CA GLN A 221 9.28 0.86 38.02
C GLN A 221 9.89 1.38 39.33
N ARG A 222 10.90 2.25 39.25
CA ARG A 222 11.52 2.85 40.45
C ARG A 222 10.63 3.91 41.10
N GLU A 223 9.90 4.70 40.29
CA GLU A 223 8.85 5.61 40.79
C GLU A 223 7.69 4.81 41.44
N TYR A 224 7.30 3.68 40.80
CA TYR A 224 6.33 2.75 41.37
C TYR A 224 6.87 2.11 42.67
N TYR A 225 8.11 1.63 42.66
CA TYR A 225 8.76 1.01 43.83
C TYR A 225 8.98 2.02 44.97
N LEU A 226 9.37 3.26 44.67
CA LEU A 226 9.49 4.34 45.67
C LEU A 226 8.11 4.76 46.20
N ASN A 227 7.06 4.77 45.38
CA ASN A 227 5.69 5.00 45.83
C ASN A 227 5.19 3.83 46.69
N GLU A 228 5.55 2.60 46.34
CA GLU A 228 5.25 1.41 47.14
C GLU A 228 6.07 1.38 48.44
N GLN A 229 7.34 1.75 48.42
CA GLN A 229 8.15 1.91 49.65
C GLN A 229 7.62 3.04 50.53
N MET A 230 7.20 4.17 49.92
CA MET A 230 6.54 5.27 50.68
C MET A 230 5.23 4.81 51.28
N LYS A 231 4.43 4.04 50.55
CA LYS A 231 3.23 3.39 51.09
C LYS A 231 3.56 2.32 52.16
N ALA A 232 4.60 1.55 51.96
CA ALA A 232 5.05 0.55 52.98
C ALA A 232 5.56 1.22 54.25
N ILE A 233 6.33 2.32 54.12
CA ILE A 233 6.81 3.12 55.27
C ILE A 233 5.66 3.84 55.94
N GLN A 234 4.67 4.36 55.17
CA GLN A 234 3.44 4.88 55.74
C GLN A 234 2.60 3.80 56.44
N LYS A 235 2.70 2.54 55.97
CA LYS A 235 2.04 1.35 56.54
C LYS A 235 2.71 0.86 57.84
N GLU A 236 4.04 0.99 57.95
CA GLU A 236 4.78 0.66 59.19
C GLU A 236 4.63 1.74 60.27
N LEU A 237 4.23 2.99 59.88
CA LEU A 237 4.02 4.11 60.77
C LEU A 237 2.56 4.33 61.22
N GLY A 238 1.61 3.57 60.67
CA GLY A 238 0.21 3.64 61.10
C GLY A 238 -0.70 2.65 60.40
N ASP A 239 -1.30 1.77 61.12
CA ASP A 239 -2.50 1.00 60.91
C ASP A 239 -2.43 -0.37 60.18
N ILE A 240 -2.66 -1.36 61.00
CA ILE A 240 -2.99 -2.76 60.70
C ILE A 240 -4.36 -2.93 59.93
N ASP A 241 -5.00 -1.84 59.52
CA ASP A 241 -6.38 -1.80 59.01
C ASP A 241 -6.52 -1.62 57.47
N GLU A 242 -5.44 -1.31 56.70
CA GLU A 242 -5.57 -1.01 55.29
C GLU A 242 -5.85 -2.23 54.39
N GLY A 243 -5.40 -3.44 54.72
CA GLY A 243 -5.68 -4.63 53.92
C GLY A 243 -7.15 -5.07 53.92
N HIS A 244 -7.86 -4.84 55.01
CA HIS A 244 -9.30 -5.06 55.11
C HIS A 244 -10.09 -3.95 54.38
N ASN A 245 -9.58 -2.70 54.42
CA ASN A 245 -10.19 -1.57 53.75
C ASN A 245 -10.17 -1.68 52.22
N GLU A 246 -9.07 -2.17 51.61
CA GLU A 246 -8.95 -2.36 50.18
C GLU A 246 -9.91 -3.43 49.63
N ILE A 247 -10.03 -4.56 50.32
CA ILE A 247 -10.96 -5.66 49.95
C ILE A 247 -12.41 -5.19 50.06
N ASP A 248 -12.75 -4.44 51.10
CA ASP A 248 -14.07 -3.88 51.30
C ASP A 248 -14.38 -2.78 50.28
N ASP A 249 -13.41 -1.99 49.86
CA ASP A 249 -13.56 -1.02 48.79
C ASP A 249 -13.75 -1.68 47.41
N LEU A 250 -12.97 -2.73 47.10
CA LEU A 250 -13.19 -3.54 45.89
C LEU A 250 -14.59 -4.18 45.90
N LYS A 251 -15.04 -4.68 47.02
CA LYS A 251 -16.38 -5.26 47.18
C LYS A 251 -17.48 -4.21 46.89
N LYS A 252 -17.37 -3.01 47.49
CA LYS A 252 -18.30 -1.89 47.25
C LYS A 252 -18.27 -1.45 45.77
N ARG A 253 -17.10 -1.40 45.15
CA ARG A 253 -16.95 -1.07 43.71
C ARG A 253 -17.61 -2.13 42.81
N ILE A 254 -17.47 -3.43 43.15
CA ILE A 254 -18.14 -4.52 42.44
C ILE A 254 -19.66 -4.40 42.54
N GLU A 255 -20.19 -4.10 43.73
CA GLU A 255 -21.62 -3.92 43.97
C GLU A 255 -22.20 -2.72 43.22
N ASN A 256 -21.42 -1.62 43.11
CA ASN A 256 -21.84 -0.38 42.47
C ASN A 256 -21.60 -0.37 40.95
N ALA A 257 -20.74 -1.22 40.38
CA ALA A 257 -20.38 -1.24 38.98
C ALA A 257 -21.52 -1.68 38.05
N GLY A 258 -22.55 -2.30 38.62
CA GLY A 258 -23.73 -2.74 37.84
C GLY A 258 -23.46 -3.84 36.86
N LEU A 259 -22.57 -4.76 37.17
CA LEU A 259 -22.14 -5.92 36.44
C LEU A 259 -23.31 -6.79 35.93
N SER A 260 -23.10 -7.51 34.84
CA SER A 260 -24.00 -8.63 34.46
C SER A 260 -23.96 -9.74 35.52
N LYS A 261 -24.93 -10.65 35.51
CA LYS A 261 -24.97 -11.77 36.49
C LYS A 261 -23.69 -12.60 36.46
N ASP A 262 -23.20 -12.90 35.27
CA ASP A 262 -22.00 -13.73 35.06
C ASP A 262 -20.73 -12.97 35.43
N ALA A 263 -20.61 -11.70 35.04
CA ALA A 263 -19.52 -10.83 35.44
C ALA A 263 -19.47 -10.62 36.97
N TYR A 264 -20.63 -10.49 37.62
CA TYR A 264 -20.70 -10.37 39.06
C TYR A 264 -20.27 -11.65 39.78
N ALA A 265 -20.76 -12.82 39.32
CA ALA A 265 -20.34 -14.10 39.86
C ALA A 265 -18.82 -14.32 39.71
N LYS A 266 -18.26 -13.95 38.55
CA LYS A 266 -16.83 -14.03 38.28
C LYS A 266 -16.04 -13.09 39.17
N ALA A 267 -16.48 -11.83 39.29
CA ALA A 267 -15.83 -10.83 40.16
C ALA A 267 -15.81 -11.28 41.62
N GLN A 268 -16.93 -11.86 42.14
CA GLN A 268 -16.99 -12.39 43.49
C GLN A 268 -16.07 -13.60 43.71
N ALA A 269 -16.00 -14.50 42.72
CA ALA A 269 -15.08 -15.65 42.77
C ALA A 269 -13.62 -15.19 42.84
N GLU A 270 -13.23 -14.23 42.00
CA GLU A 270 -11.88 -13.69 42.00
C GLU A 270 -11.56 -12.85 43.27
N LEU A 271 -12.54 -12.09 43.80
CA LEU A 271 -12.41 -11.40 45.08
C LEU A 271 -12.20 -12.39 46.23
N ASN A 272 -12.92 -13.51 46.24
CA ASN A 272 -12.74 -14.57 47.24
C ASN A 272 -11.36 -15.25 47.16
N LYS A 273 -10.83 -15.44 45.94
CA LYS A 273 -9.44 -15.88 45.76
C LYS A 273 -8.44 -14.85 46.29
N LEU A 274 -8.65 -13.58 45.96
CA LEU A 274 -7.78 -12.49 46.42
C LEU A 274 -7.68 -12.42 47.97
N LYS A 275 -8.81 -12.67 48.68
CA LYS A 275 -8.82 -12.75 50.14
C LYS A 275 -7.92 -13.85 50.72
N GLN A 276 -7.71 -14.94 50.00
CA GLN A 276 -6.90 -16.07 50.43
C GLN A 276 -5.45 -15.97 50.00
N MET A 277 -5.10 -14.99 49.11
CA MET A 277 -3.75 -14.78 48.61
C MET A 277 -2.96 -13.83 49.50
N SER A 278 -1.63 -14.00 49.51
CA SER A 278 -0.76 -13.02 50.12
C SER A 278 -0.84 -11.70 49.34
N PRO A 279 -1.08 -10.54 49.99
CA PRO A 279 -1.18 -9.25 49.31
C PRO A 279 0.00 -8.87 48.42
N MET A 280 1.18 -9.40 48.70
CA MET A 280 2.46 -9.12 48.02
C MET A 280 2.75 -10.13 46.88
N SER A 281 1.88 -11.10 46.61
CA SER A 281 2.12 -12.08 45.53
C SER A 281 1.89 -11.49 44.16
N ALA A 282 2.66 -11.94 43.18
CA ALA A 282 2.44 -11.55 41.76
C ALA A 282 1.05 -11.93 41.26
N GLU A 283 0.51 -13.06 41.75
CA GLU A 283 -0.82 -13.53 41.40
C GLU A 283 -1.92 -12.59 41.95
N ALA A 284 -1.77 -12.08 43.19
CA ALA A 284 -2.70 -11.11 43.77
C ALA A 284 -2.76 -9.84 42.93
N THR A 285 -1.63 -9.37 42.38
CA THR A 285 -1.59 -8.22 41.49
C THR A 285 -2.34 -8.49 40.18
N VAL A 286 -2.21 -9.69 39.59
CA VAL A 286 -2.95 -10.07 38.38
C VAL A 286 -4.44 -10.13 38.65
N VAL A 287 -4.89 -10.75 39.74
CA VAL A 287 -6.31 -10.83 40.12
C VAL A 287 -6.88 -9.42 40.41
N ARG A 288 -6.12 -8.57 41.10
CA ARG A 288 -6.51 -7.19 41.39
C ARG A 288 -6.70 -6.39 40.10
N THR A 289 -5.73 -6.47 39.21
CA THR A 289 -5.81 -5.81 37.89
C THR A 289 -7.00 -6.31 37.06
N TYR A 290 -7.30 -7.60 37.12
CA TYR A 290 -8.48 -8.19 36.47
C TYR A 290 -9.80 -7.63 37.04
N ILE A 291 -9.94 -7.59 38.36
CA ILE A 291 -11.13 -7.02 39.02
C ILE A 291 -11.27 -5.53 38.67
N ASP A 292 -10.16 -4.78 38.65
CA ASP A 292 -10.16 -3.38 38.26
C ASP A 292 -10.65 -3.17 36.84
N TRP A 293 -10.18 -3.97 35.88
CA TRP A 293 -10.71 -3.92 34.52
C TRP A 293 -12.21 -4.23 34.48
N LEU A 294 -12.63 -5.30 35.13
CA LEU A 294 -14.04 -5.75 35.15
C LEU A 294 -14.98 -4.68 35.73
N VAL A 295 -14.56 -4.02 36.79
CA VAL A 295 -15.36 -2.98 37.47
C VAL A 295 -15.40 -1.67 36.68
N ASN A 296 -14.33 -1.32 35.96
CA ASN A 296 -14.22 -0.05 35.23
C ASN A 296 -14.90 -0.08 33.86
N VAL A 297 -15.21 -1.25 33.30
CA VAL A 297 -16.03 -1.38 32.08
C VAL A 297 -17.42 -0.80 32.33
N PRO A 298 -17.98 0.02 31.42
CA PRO A 298 -19.27 0.66 31.61
C PRO A 298 -20.46 -0.31 31.38
N TRP A 299 -20.88 -1.07 32.37
CA TRP A 299 -21.97 -2.04 32.23
C TRP A 299 -23.37 -1.40 32.13
N LYS A 300 -23.64 -0.35 32.90
CA LYS A 300 -24.96 0.32 32.98
C LYS A 300 -24.91 1.78 32.55
N ALA A 301 -23.79 2.44 32.72
CA ALA A 301 -23.67 3.86 32.44
C ALA A 301 -23.91 4.15 30.95
N ALA A 302 -24.91 4.98 30.62
CA ALA A 302 -25.28 5.31 29.27
C ALA A 302 -25.50 6.82 29.09
N SER A 303 -25.15 7.33 27.91
CA SER A 303 -25.53 8.67 27.46
C SER A 303 -27.01 8.72 27.15
N LYS A 304 -27.68 9.86 27.44
CA LYS A 304 -29.07 10.09 27.01
C LYS A 304 -29.06 10.35 25.50
N VAL A 305 -29.42 9.35 24.73
CA VAL A 305 -29.52 9.46 23.26
C VAL A 305 -30.69 10.39 22.90
N ARG A 306 -30.44 11.30 21.97
CA ARG A 306 -31.45 12.21 21.38
C ARG A 306 -31.46 11.97 19.87
N LEU A 307 -32.55 11.46 19.32
CA LEU A 307 -32.77 11.26 17.89
C LEU A 307 -33.75 12.31 17.38
N ASP A 308 -33.27 13.55 17.25
CA ASP A 308 -33.99 14.66 16.63
C ASP A 308 -33.40 14.89 15.23
N LEU A 309 -34.18 14.54 14.19
CA LEU A 309 -33.71 14.59 12.82
C LEU A 309 -33.44 16.01 12.32
N ALA A 310 -34.31 16.99 12.72
CA ALA A 310 -34.11 18.39 12.33
C ALA A 310 -32.80 18.93 12.92
N LYS A 311 -32.53 18.60 14.19
CA LYS A 311 -31.27 18.99 14.83
C LYS A 311 -30.07 18.26 14.26
N ALA A 312 -30.23 17.01 13.82
CA ALA A 312 -29.16 16.25 13.16
C ALA A 312 -28.80 16.88 11.81
N GLU A 313 -29.80 17.26 11.03
CA GLU A 313 -29.64 18.00 9.77
C GLU A 313 -28.91 19.33 9.99
N GLU A 314 -29.37 20.13 10.96
CA GLU A 314 -28.73 21.41 11.31
C GLU A 314 -27.25 21.24 11.70
N VAL A 315 -26.91 20.21 12.50
CA VAL A 315 -25.52 19.91 12.89
C VAL A 315 -24.68 19.48 11.70
N LEU A 316 -25.21 18.60 10.83
CA LEU A 316 -24.51 18.15 9.63
C LEU A 316 -24.25 19.30 8.65
N ASP A 317 -25.23 20.21 8.47
CA ASP A 317 -25.09 21.37 7.58
C ASP A 317 -24.13 22.42 8.15
N ALA A 318 -24.15 22.63 9.45
CA ALA A 318 -23.22 23.55 10.10
C ALA A 318 -21.75 23.07 10.04
N ASP A 319 -21.51 21.76 10.10
CA ASP A 319 -20.16 21.18 10.14
C ASP A 319 -19.59 20.82 8.76
N HIS A 320 -20.45 20.57 7.78
CA HIS A 320 -20.04 20.05 6.45
C HIS A 320 -20.70 20.83 5.33
N TYR A 321 -19.88 21.39 4.46
CA TYR A 321 -20.33 22.03 3.23
C TYR A 321 -20.51 21.00 2.12
N GLY A 322 -21.63 21.07 1.40
CA GLY A 322 -21.97 20.10 0.35
C GLY A 322 -22.27 18.70 0.95
N LEU A 323 -22.00 17.65 0.18
CA LEU A 323 -22.26 16.25 0.54
C LEU A 323 -23.74 15.95 0.83
N ASP A 324 -24.67 16.59 0.08
CA ASP A 324 -26.11 16.54 0.36
C ASP A 324 -26.64 15.11 0.31
N GLU A 325 -26.29 14.32 -0.72
CA GLU A 325 -26.67 12.90 -0.81
C GLU A 325 -26.16 12.06 0.37
N VAL A 326 -24.92 12.33 0.82
CA VAL A 326 -24.33 11.64 1.97
C VAL A 326 -25.08 12.00 3.26
N LYS A 327 -25.42 13.27 3.45
CA LYS A 327 -26.20 13.74 4.60
C LYS A 327 -27.59 13.13 4.61
N ASP A 328 -28.28 13.11 3.45
CA ASP A 328 -29.60 12.50 3.31
C ASP A 328 -29.57 11.01 3.68
N ARG A 329 -28.58 10.25 3.19
CA ARG A 329 -28.42 8.85 3.56
C ARG A 329 -28.16 8.66 5.06
N ILE A 330 -27.37 9.51 5.68
CA ILE A 330 -27.16 9.49 7.13
C ILE A 330 -28.46 9.79 7.87
N LEU A 331 -29.24 10.78 7.43
CA LEU A 331 -30.52 11.13 8.03
C LEU A 331 -31.57 10.02 7.88
N GLU A 332 -31.61 9.35 6.72
CA GLU A 332 -32.45 8.14 6.50
C GLU A 332 -32.11 7.06 7.50
N TYR A 333 -30.81 6.76 7.68
CA TYR A 333 -30.35 5.78 8.64
C TYR A 333 -30.77 6.14 10.10
N LEU A 334 -30.58 7.39 10.50
CA LEU A 334 -31.00 7.89 11.81
C LEU A 334 -32.53 7.87 11.99
N ALA A 335 -33.30 8.12 10.92
CA ALA A 335 -34.76 8.05 10.94
C ALA A 335 -35.27 6.62 11.19
N VAL A 336 -34.65 5.62 10.56
CA VAL A 336 -34.95 4.20 10.79
C VAL A 336 -34.64 3.83 12.25
N GLN A 337 -33.47 4.23 12.76
CA GLN A 337 -33.10 3.98 14.16
C GLN A 337 -34.09 4.62 15.17
N LYS A 338 -34.57 5.84 14.90
CA LYS A 338 -35.58 6.50 15.73
C LYS A 338 -36.88 5.70 15.82
N ARG A 339 -37.26 5.04 14.69
CA ARG A 339 -38.54 4.29 14.62
C ARG A 339 -38.44 2.90 15.24
N VAL A 340 -37.32 2.20 15.01
CA VAL A 340 -37.13 0.82 15.47
C VAL A 340 -36.73 0.74 16.94
N LYS A 341 -36.17 1.81 17.51
CA LYS A 341 -35.67 1.92 18.91
C LYS A 341 -34.57 0.92 19.27
N LYS A 342 -34.02 0.20 18.30
CA LYS A 342 -32.90 -0.75 18.46
C LYS A 342 -31.94 -0.58 17.28
N LEU A 343 -30.64 -0.74 17.56
CA LEU A 343 -29.59 -0.72 16.54
C LEU A 343 -29.54 -2.08 15.81
N LYS A 344 -30.52 -2.38 14.97
CA LYS A 344 -30.62 -3.65 14.23
C LYS A 344 -30.40 -3.51 12.72
N GLY A 345 -29.87 -2.40 12.26
CA GLY A 345 -29.55 -2.17 10.85
C GLY A 345 -28.11 -2.53 10.49
N PRO A 346 -27.78 -2.52 9.19
CA PRO A 346 -26.41 -2.65 8.73
C PRO A 346 -25.53 -1.51 9.31
N VAL A 347 -24.24 -1.76 9.43
CA VAL A 347 -23.29 -0.77 9.94
C VAL A 347 -22.96 0.24 8.84
N LEU A 348 -23.02 1.53 9.12
CA LEU A 348 -22.62 2.54 8.13
C LEU A 348 -21.11 2.45 7.84
N CYS A 349 -20.76 2.35 6.58
CA CYS A 349 -19.39 2.37 6.10
C CYS A 349 -19.15 3.56 5.16
N LEU A 350 -18.37 4.55 5.61
CA LEU A 350 -18.02 5.73 4.84
C LEU A 350 -16.78 5.45 3.99
N VAL A 351 -16.94 5.30 2.68
CA VAL A 351 -15.86 4.97 1.75
C VAL A 351 -15.54 6.18 0.86
N GLY A 352 -14.27 6.53 0.75
CA GLY A 352 -13.85 7.62 -0.12
C GLY A 352 -12.39 8.02 0.07
N PRO A 353 -11.86 8.92 -0.76
CA PRO A 353 -10.47 9.32 -0.70
C PRO A 353 -10.09 9.96 0.64
N PRO A 354 -8.79 10.03 0.96
CA PRO A 354 -8.34 10.66 2.19
C PRO A 354 -8.66 12.16 2.20
N GLY A 355 -9.11 12.67 3.35
CA GLY A 355 -9.37 14.09 3.55
C GLY A 355 -10.75 14.60 3.09
N VAL A 356 -11.70 13.71 2.77
CA VAL A 356 -13.09 14.09 2.42
C VAL A 356 -14.03 14.18 3.62
N GLY A 357 -13.51 14.15 4.85
CA GLY A 357 -14.33 14.39 6.05
C GLY A 357 -14.98 13.15 6.66
N LYS A 358 -14.60 11.92 6.33
CA LYS A 358 -15.16 10.67 6.88
C LYS A 358 -15.20 10.67 8.43
N THR A 359 -14.09 10.99 9.07
CA THR A 359 -13.97 11.01 10.53
C THR A 359 -14.80 12.14 11.15
N SER A 360 -14.78 13.32 10.54
CA SER A 360 -15.58 14.47 11.05
C SER A 360 -17.08 14.26 10.88
N LEU A 361 -17.54 13.57 9.83
CA LEU A 361 -18.94 13.16 9.69
C LEU A 361 -19.36 12.25 10.85
N ALA A 362 -18.55 11.25 11.20
CA ALA A 362 -18.84 10.38 12.34
C ALA A 362 -18.87 11.15 13.67
N GLU A 363 -17.99 12.14 13.87
CA GLU A 363 -18.02 13.03 15.02
C GLU A 363 -19.32 13.87 15.06
N SER A 364 -19.77 14.40 13.93
CA SER A 364 -21.02 15.18 13.82
C SER A 364 -22.25 14.30 14.09
N ILE A 365 -22.27 13.05 13.61
CA ILE A 365 -23.32 12.08 13.96
C ILE A 365 -23.33 11.79 15.47
N ALA A 366 -22.15 11.61 16.09
CA ALA A 366 -22.07 11.39 17.53
C ALA A 366 -22.65 12.60 18.32
N ARG A 367 -22.31 13.81 17.89
CA ARG A 367 -22.79 15.05 18.51
C ARG A 367 -24.29 15.25 18.32
N SER A 368 -24.81 15.01 17.11
CA SER A 368 -26.24 15.15 16.80
C SER A 368 -27.09 14.15 17.59
N THR A 369 -26.59 12.95 17.85
CA THR A 369 -27.28 11.91 18.62
C THR A 369 -26.98 11.95 20.12
N ASN A 370 -26.16 12.91 20.58
CA ASN A 370 -25.68 13.03 21.95
C ASN A 370 -25.01 11.77 22.49
N ARG A 371 -24.30 11.07 21.62
CA ARG A 371 -23.45 9.92 21.96
C ARG A 371 -22.01 10.39 22.19
N LYS A 372 -21.30 9.77 23.12
CA LYS A 372 -19.87 10.02 23.25
C LYS A 372 -19.14 9.36 22.05
N PHE A 373 -18.14 10.05 21.52
CA PHE A 373 -17.37 9.59 20.36
C PHE A 373 -16.12 8.83 20.78
N VAL A 374 -15.87 7.70 20.14
CA VAL A 374 -14.66 6.87 20.30
C VAL A 374 -14.13 6.50 18.94
N ARG A 375 -12.81 6.59 18.76
CA ARG A 375 -12.13 6.18 17.52
C ARG A 375 -11.13 5.07 17.81
N MET A 376 -11.15 4.04 16.97
CA MET A 376 -10.16 2.97 16.91
C MET A 376 -9.66 2.82 15.47
N ALA A 377 -8.35 3.00 15.26
CA ALA A 377 -7.72 2.75 13.98
C ALA A 377 -7.46 1.24 13.82
N LEU A 378 -7.89 0.68 12.70
CA LEU A 378 -7.69 -0.72 12.33
C LEU A 378 -6.53 -0.91 11.35
N GLY A 379 -6.00 0.19 10.80
CA GLY A 379 -4.85 0.14 9.91
C GLY A 379 -3.62 -0.46 10.59
N GLY A 380 -3.12 -1.58 10.04
CA GLY A 380 -1.97 -2.30 10.60
C GLY A 380 -2.28 -3.34 11.67
N VAL A 381 -3.55 -3.52 12.04
CA VAL A 381 -3.99 -4.63 12.92
C VAL A 381 -3.88 -5.94 12.14
N ARG A 382 -3.20 -6.93 12.74
CA ARG A 382 -2.94 -8.24 12.14
C ARG A 382 -3.36 -9.41 13.03
N ASP A 383 -3.49 -9.18 14.32
CA ASP A 383 -3.79 -10.18 15.33
C ASP A 383 -5.21 -9.97 15.88
N GLU A 384 -6.02 -11.02 15.90
CA GLU A 384 -7.36 -11.04 16.51
C GLU A 384 -7.31 -10.61 17.98
N ALA A 385 -6.23 -10.94 18.68
CA ALA A 385 -6.05 -10.60 20.08
C ALA A 385 -5.97 -9.07 20.34
N GLU A 386 -5.64 -8.24 19.32
CA GLU A 386 -5.76 -6.80 19.46
C GLU A 386 -7.21 -6.34 19.65
N ILE A 387 -8.18 -7.08 19.10
CA ILE A 387 -9.62 -6.76 19.20
C ILE A 387 -10.21 -7.44 20.42
N ARG A 388 -9.96 -8.75 20.62
CA ARG A 388 -10.55 -9.60 21.66
C ARG A 388 -9.72 -9.75 22.93
N GLY A 389 -8.49 -9.19 22.97
CA GLY A 389 -7.59 -9.34 24.11
C GLY A 389 -6.86 -10.68 24.17
N HIS A 390 -5.89 -10.76 25.05
CA HIS A 390 -5.12 -11.98 25.31
C HIS A 390 -5.67 -12.70 26.55
N ARG A 391 -5.61 -14.02 26.55
CA ARG A 391 -5.96 -14.80 27.74
C ARG A 391 -5.12 -14.35 28.93
N ARG A 392 -5.73 -14.19 30.10
CA ARG A 392 -5.11 -13.65 31.33
C ARG A 392 -3.99 -14.52 31.92
N THR A 393 -3.78 -15.72 31.40
CA THR A 393 -2.67 -16.60 31.82
C THR A 393 -1.28 -16.05 31.53
N TYR A 394 -1.18 -15.06 30.64
CA TYR A 394 0.10 -14.44 30.30
C TYR A 394 0.36 -13.19 31.12
N ILE A 395 1.55 -13.05 31.68
CA ILE A 395 1.96 -11.86 32.43
C ILE A 395 1.96 -10.65 31.46
N GLY A 396 1.22 -9.59 31.86
CA GLY A 396 1.08 -8.39 31.04
C GLY A 396 -0.09 -8.44 30.05
N SER A 397 -0.93 -9.48 30.10
CA SER A 397 -2.17 -9.56 29.32
C SER A 397 -3.11 -8.40 29.66
N MET A 398 -3.84 -7.92 28.63
CA MET A 398 -4.82 -6.83 28.74
C MET A 398 -6.06 -7.19 27.92
N PRO A 399 -7.22 -6.58 28.26
CA PRO A 399 -8.41 -6.65 27.41
C PRO A 399 -8.12 -6.14 25.99
N GLY A 400 -8.93 -6.57 25.03
CA GLY A 400 -8.88 -6.08 23.68
C GLY A 400 -9.07 -4.57 23.58
N ARG A 401 -8.56 -3.97 22.50
CA ARG A 401 -8.64 -2.51 22.27
C ARG A 401 -10.08 -1.98 22.32
N LEU A 402 -11.05 -2.81 21.93
CA LEU A 402 -12.46 -2.45 22.00
C LEU A 402 -12.88 -2.19 23.44
N ILE A 403 -12.67 -3.13 24.35
CA ILE A 403 -12.98 -2.99 25.78
C ILE A 403 -12.18 -1.87 26.44
N GLN A 404 -10.89 -1.73 26.12
CA GLN A 404 -10.08 -0.62 26.62
C GLN A 404 -10.67 0.75 26.24
N LYS A 405 -11.15 0.90 25.01
CA LYS A 405 -11.76 2.14 24.53
C LYS A 405 -13.13 2.37 25.17
N MET A 406 -13.93 1.31 25.38
CA MET A 406 -15.20 1.38 26.10
C MET A 406 -14.99 1.85 27.55
N THR A 407 -14.00 1.30 28.23
CA THR A 407 -13.62 1.71 29.59
C THR A 407 -13.22 3.19 29.64
N LYS A 408 -12.40 3.63 28.66
CA LYS A 408 -11.95 5.03 28.60
C LYS A 408 -13.10 6.02 28.40
N VAL A 409 -14.10 5.66 27.58
CA VAL A 409 -15.24 6.55 27.30
C VAL A 409 -16.26 6.56 28.43
N GLY A 410 -16.35 5.50 29.22
CA GLY A 410 -17.16 5.39 30.42
C GLY A 410 -18.67 5.30 30.18
N VAL A 411 -19.12 4.96 28.98
CA VAL A 411 -20.55 4.73 28.64
C VAL A 411 -20.69 3.50 27.74
N ARG A 412 -21.79 2.74 27.92
CA ARG A 412 -22.06 1.52 27.16
C ARG A 412 -22.57 1.76 25.73
N ASN A 413 -23.04 2.97 25.44
CA ASN A 413 -23.72 3.32 24.19
C ASN A 413 -23.01 4.45 23.39
N PRO A 414 -21.68 4.45 23.24
CA PRO A 414 -20.98 5.44 22.43
C PRO A 414 -21.28 5.27 20.94
N LEU A 415 -20.86 6.24 20.14
CA LEU A 415 -20.58 6.04 18.73
C LEU A 415 -19.13 5.61 18.61
N PHE A 416 -18.91 4.42 18.04
CA PHE A 416 -17.59 3.80 17.90
C PHE A 416 -17.17 3.81 16.44
N LEU A 417 -16.17 4.61 16.11
CA LEU A 417 -15.60 4.70 14.77
C LEU A 417 -14.47 3.70 14.60
N LEU A 418 -14.65 2.76 13.69
CA LEU A 418 -13.64 1.83 13.22
C LEU A 418 -13.00 2.39 11.94
N ASP A 419 -11.82 2.97 12.09
CA ASP A 419 -11.17 3.75 11.03
C ASP A 419 -10.17 2.90 10.24
N GLU A 420 -10.14 3.08 8.91
CA GLU A 420 -9.26 2.39 7.97
C GLU A 420 -9.43 0.85 7.96
N ILE A 421 -10.69 0.38 7.87
CA ILE A 421 -11.01 -1.06 7.84
C ILE A 421 -10.43 -1.79 6.62
N ASP A 422 -10.22 -1.08 5.52
CA ASP A 422 -9.60 -1.57 4.28
C ASP A 422 -8.09 -1.83 4.39
N LYS A 423 -7.47 -1.43 5.50
CA LYS A 423 -6.02 -1.62 5.75
C LYS A 423 -5.71 -2.70 6.78
N MET A 424 -6.69 -3.48 7.17
CA MET A 424 -6.45 -4.70 7.95
C MET A 424 -5.76 -5.74 7.10
N ALA A 425 -4.84 -6.48 7.70
CA ALA A 425 -4.17 -7.60 7.06
C ALA A 425 -4.40 -8.88 7.88
N SER A 426 -4.70 -9.98 7.21
CA SER A 426 -4.65 -11.31 7.81
C SER A 426 -3.23 -11.87 7.65
N ASP A 427 -2.71 -12.52 8.70
CA ASP A 427 -1.47 -13.28 8.64
C ASP A 427 -1.64 -14.63 9.35
N MET A 428 -0.56 -15.43 9.42
CA MET A 428 -0.57 -16.73 10.08
C MET A 428 -0.91 -16.68 11.60
N ARG A 429 -1.04 -15.49 12.19
CA ARG A 429 -1.31 -15.31 13.63
C ARG A 429 -2.79 -15.10 13.94
N GLY A 430 -3.62 -14.85 12.94
CA GLY A 430 -5.06 -14.68 13.12
C GLY A 430 -5.72 -13.85 12.03
N ASP A 431 -7.03 -13.83 12.08
CA ASP A 431 -7.87 -13.02 11.18
C ASP A 431 -8.69 -12.00 11.98
N PRO A 432 -8.23 -10.74 12.08
CA PRO A 432 -8.98 -9.70 12.78
C PRO A 432 -10.36 -9.43 12.16
N ALA A 433 -10.57 -9.78 10.87
CA ALA A 433 -11.87 -9.63 10.23
C ALA A 433 -12.91 -10.57 10.87
N SER A 434 -12.54 -11.78 11.27
CA SER A 434 -13.41 -12.73 11.97
C SER A 434 -13.86 -12.18 13.33
N ALA A 435 -12.97 -11.53 14.10
CA ALA A 435 -13.35 -10.87 15.34
C ALA A 435 -14.33 -9.72 15.13
N LEU A 436 -14.14 -8.94 14.05
CA LEU A 436 -15.05 -7.84 13.71
C LEU A 436 -16.41 -8.32 13.22
N LEU A 437 -16.51 -9.51 12.62
CA LEU A 437 -17.80 -10.07 12.23
C LEU A 437 -18.72 -10.22 13.45
N GLU A 438 -18.21 -10.72 14.56
CA GLU A 438 -18.98 -10.82 15.81
C GLU A 438 -19.37 -9.45 16.39
N VAL A 439 -18.44 -8.49 16.34
CA VAL A 439 -18.66 -7.11 16.84
C VAL A 439 -19.72 -6.38 16.03
N LEU A 440 -19.69 -6.53 14.70
CA LEU A 440 -20.54 -5.76 13.77
C LEU A 440 -21.88 -6.46 13.47
N ASP A 441 -22.03 -7.75 13.82
CA ASP A 441 -23.27 -8.48 13.61
C ASP A 441 -24.29 -8.17 14.73
N PRO A 442 -25.42 -7.52 14.45
CA PRO A 442 -26.44 -7.21 15.46
C PRO A 442 -27.06 -8.45 16.13
N GLU A 443 -26.91 -9.62 15.52
CA GLU A 443 -27.41 -10.88 16.08
C GLU A 443 -26.45 -11.51 17.08
N GLN A 444 -25.15 -11.19 17.00
CA GLN A 444 -24.09 -11.77 17.83
C GLN A 444 -23.48 -10.79 18.83
N ASN A 445 -23.48 -9.49 18.53
CA ASN A 445 -22.76 -8.46 19.31
C ASN A 445 -23.25 -8.28 20.76
N HIS A 446 -24.41 -8.83 21.12
CA HIS A 446 -24.90 -8.82 22.50
C HIS A 446 -24.14 -9.80 23.42
N ASN A 447 -23.43 -10.77 22.86
CA ASN A 447 -22.62 -11.77 23.55
C ASN A 447 -21.13 -11.67 23.18
N PHE A 448 -20.63 -10.46 22.92
CA PHE A 448 -19.21 -10.28 22.60
C PHE A 448 -18.32 -10.76 23.73
N ASN A 449 -17.45 -11.72 23.45
CA ASN A 449 -16.55 -12.32 24.43
C ASN A 449 -15.11 -11.82 24.24
N ASP A 450 -14.62 -11.05 25.23
CA ASP A 450 -13.23 -10.66 25.33
C ASP A 450 -12.43 -11.74 26.07
N HIS A 451 -11.33 -12.20 25.49
CA HIS A 451 -10.53 -13.33 26.03
C HIS A 451 -9.87 -13.02 27.37
N TYR A 452 -9.67 -11.73 27.70
CA TYR A 452 -9.14 -11.33 29.00
C TYR A 452 -10.25 -11.26 30.07
N LEU A 453 -11.40 -10.68 29.72
CA LEU A 453 -12.52 -10.56 30.65
C LEU A 453 -13.18 -11.90 30.91
N GLU A 454 -13.19 -12.82 29.93
CA GLU A 454 -13.83 -14.15 29.99
C GLU A 454 -15.30 -14.10 30.43
N VAL A 455 -15.99 -12.99 30.12
CA VAL A 455 -17.43 -12.78 30.34
C VAL A 455 -17.99 -12.03 29.15
N ASP A 456 -19.24 -12.30 28.82
CA ASP A 456 -19.91 -11.64 27.72
C ASP A 456 -20.22 -10.19 28.03
N TYR A 457 -19.94 -9.33 27.04
CA TYR A 457 -20.22 -7.90 27.10
C TYR A 457 -21.18 -7.50 25.98
N ASP A 458 -22.27 -6.85 26.36
CA ASP A 458 -23.33 -6.43 25.43
C ASP A 458 -22.95 -5.15 24.68
N LEU A 459 -22.65 -5.30 23.35
CA LEU A 459 -22.34 -4.21 22.43
C LEU A 459 -23.56 -3.71 21.65
N SER A 460 -24.77 -4.25 21.89
CA SER A 460 -25.98 -3.93 21.10
C SER A 460 -26.41 -2.47 21.14
N ASP A 461 -26.01 -1.72 22.16
CA ASP A 461 -26.27 -0.27 22.28
C ASP A 461 -25.17 0.62 21.66
N VAL A 462 -24.06 0.02 21.21
CA VAL A 462 -22.96 0.74 20.57
C VAL A 462 -23.33 1.03 19.12
N MET A 463 -23.22 2.28 18.70
CA MET A 463 -23.38 2.67 17.30
C MET A 463 -22.03 2.56 16.59
N PHE A 464 -21.83 1.52 15.79
CA PHE A 464 -20.63 1.36 14.99
C PHE A 464 -20.73 2.13 13.68
N ILE A 465 -19.65 2.80 13.29
CA ILE A 465 -19.43 3.38 11.98
C ILE A 465 -18.04 2.96 11.51
N CYS A 466 -17.93 2.51 10.25
CA CYS A 466 -16.66 2.16 9.64
C CYS A 466 -16.21 3.24 8.67
N THR A 467 -14.88 3.38 8.47
CA THR A 467 -14.34 4.17 7.37
C THR A 467 -13.35 3.35 6.55
N ALA A 468 -13.33 3.60 5.25
CA ALA A 468 -12.38 3.01 4.33
C ALA A 468 -11.93 4.02 3.27
N ASN A 469 -10.74 3.85 2.71
CA ASN A 469 -10.29 4.64 1.57
C ASN A 469 -10.60 3.95 0.24
N SER A 470 -10.75 2.64 0.24
CA SER A 470 -11.05 1.80 -0.92
C SER A 470 -12.10 0.74 -0.59
N MET A 471 -12.64 0.08 -1.62
CA MET A 471 -13.57 -1.04 -1.45
C MET A 471 -12.87 -2.37 -1.15
N ASN A 472 -11.57 -2.36 -0.88
CA ASN A 472 -10.82 -3.56 -0.52
C ASN A 472 -11.11 -3.99 0.93
N ILE A 473 -12.37 -4.34 1.17
CA ILE A 473 -12.90 -4.81 2.46
C ILE A 473 -13.25 -6.28 2.29
N PRO A 474 -12.95 -7.17 3.26
CA PRO A 474 -13.37 -8.56 3.19
C PRO A 474 -14.88 -8.70 2.94
N ALA A 475 -15.27 -9.52 1.96
CA ALA A 475 -16.66 -9.67 1.55
C ALA A 475 -17.63 -9.98 2.71
N PRO A 476 -17.31 -10.84 3.69
CA PRO A 476 -18.21 -11.12 4.81
C PRO A 476 -18.50 -9.90 5.70
N LEU A 477 -17.54 -8.95 5.80
CA LEU A 477 -17.75 -7.69 6.51
C LEU A 477 -18.59 -6.72 5.67
N LEU A 478 -18.33 -6.70 4.36
CA LEU A 478 -19.06 -5.82 3.43
C LEU A 478 -20.55 -6.12 3.39
N ASP A 479 -20.93 -7.41 3.47
CA ASP A 479 -22.33 -7.87 3.51
C ASP A 479 -23.11 -7.33 4.73
N ARG A 480 -22.42 -6.93 5.80
CA ARG A 480 -23.01 -6.34 7.02
C ARG A 480 -22.98 -4.82 7.04
N MET A 481 -22.51 -4.21 5.96
CA MET A 481 -22.29 -2.75 5.88
C MET A 481 -23.21 -2.10 4.87
N GLU A 482 -23.73 -0.94 5.22
CA GLU A 482 -24.32 0.00 4.28
C GLU A 482 -23.24 0.97 3.83
N VAL A 483 -22.80 0.83 2.58
CA VAL A 483 -21.72 1.63 2.02
C VAL A 483 -22.24 2.96 1.53
N ILE A 484 -21.72 4.04 2.11
CA ILE A 484 -21.92 5.42 1.64
C ILE A 484 -20.62 5.92 1.02
N ARG A 485 -20.66 6.18 -0.29
CA ARG A 485 -19.49 6.67 -1.02
C ARG A 485 -19.39 8.19 -0.90
N LEU A 486 -18.24 8.68 -0.43
CA LEU A 486 -17.91 10.09 -0.37
C LEU A 486 -17.05 10.43 -1.59
N PRO A 487 -17.53 11.26 -2.51
CA PRO A 487 -16.73 11.71 -3.65
C PRO A 487 -15.64 12.69 -3.21
N GLY A 488 -14.72 13.00 -4.12
CA GLY A 488 -13.82 14.14 -3.97
C GLY A 488 -14.56 15.48 -4.07
N TYR A 489 -13.96 16.53 -3.51
CA TYR A 489 -14.51 17.88 -3.57
C TYR A 489 -14.15 18.63 -4.86
N THR A 490 -15.06 19.42 -5.34
CA THR A 490 -14.82 20.41 -6.40
C THR A 490 -13.94 21.55 -5.90
N GLU A 491 -13.41 22.37 -6.81
CA GLU A 491 -12.63 23.57 -6.43
C GLU A 491 -13.45 24.51 -5.55
N ASP A 492 -14.70 24.77 -5.93
CA ASP A 492 -15.61 25.67 -5.18
C ASP A 492 -15.95 25.12 -3.81
N GLU A 493 -16.22 23.81 -3.70
CA GLU A 493 -16.42 23.17 -2.39
C GLU A 493 -15.17 23.29 -1.51
N LYS A 494 -13.97 23.07 -2.07
CA LYS A 494 -12.69 23.22 -1.34
C LYS A 494 -12.47 24.66 -0.87
N ILE A 495 -12.82 25.67 -1.68
CA ILE A 495 -12.75 27.08 -1.31
C ILE A 495 -13.69 27.37 -0.15
N ASN A 496 -14.94 26.92 -0.26
CA ASN A 496 -15.93 27.10 0.81
C ASN A 496 -15.51 26.40 2.11
N ILE A 497 -15.03 25.15 2.02
CA ILE A 497 -14.52 24.39 3.17
C ILE A 497 -13.31 25.09 3.78
N ALA A 498 -12.39 25.58 2.97
CA ALA A 498 -11.22 26.29 3.44
C ALA A 498 -11.58 27.59 4.18
N THR A 499 -12.45 28.39 3.59
CA THR A 499 -12.84 29.69 4.15
C THR A 499 -13.67 29.53 5.42
N ARG A 500 -14.66 28.62 5.43
CA ARG A 500 -15.60 28.48 6.56
C ARG A 500 -15.03 27.68 7.74
N TYR A 501 -14.20 26.66 7.46
CA TYR A 501 -13.77 25.71 8.50
C TYR A 501 -12.26 25.63 8.67
N LEU A 502 -11.47 25.46 7.58
CA LEU A 502 -10.05 25.14 7.74
C LEU A 502 -9.22 26.36 8.13
N ALA A 503 -9.41 27.52 7.48
CA ALA A 503 -8.63 28.71 7.77
C ALA A 503 -8.88 29.21 9.21
N PRO A 504 -10.13 29.36 9.71
CA PRO A 504 -10.39 29.72 11.10
C PRO A 504 -9.79 28.72 12.10
N LYS A 505 -9.93 27.40 11.82
CA LYS A 505 -9.36 26.33 12.64
C LYS A 505 -7.84 26.42 12.72
N GLN A 506 -7.16 26.63 11.58
CA GLN A 506 -5.70 26.72 11.54
C GLN A 506 -5.16 28.01 12.14
N ILE A 507 -5.85 29.13 11.98
CA ILE A 507 -5.54 30.41 12.64
C ILE A 507 -5.54 30.20 14.16
N GLN A 508 -6.61 29.64 14.71
CA GLN A 508 -6.73 29.35 16.14
C GLN A 508 -5.70 28.34 16.63
N ALA A 509 -5.52 27.24 15.89
CA ALA A 509 -4.59 26.16 16.27
C ALA A 509 -3.12 26.59 16.30
N ASN A 510 -2.75 27.60 15.48
CA ASN A 510 -1.39 28.17 15.48
C ASN A 510 -1.26 29.40 16.39
N GLY A 511 -2.25 29.70 17.24
CA GLY A 511 -2.20 30.75 18.27
C GLY A 511 -2.38 32.18 17.75
N LEU A 512 -2.84 32.34 16.51
CA LEU A 512 -3.18 33.65 15.95
C LEU A 512 -4.55 34.11 16.44
N LYS A 513 -4.67 35.40 16.76
CA LYS A 513 -5.93 36.03 17.19
C LYS A 513 -6.76 36.42 15.97
N LYS A 514 -8.06 36.59 16.20
CA LYS A 514 -8.99 37.09 15.19
C LYS A 514 -8.54 38.49 14.74
N GLY A 515 -8.28 38.65 13.42
CA GLY A 515 -7.84 39.89 12.82
C GLY A 515 -6.32 40.03 12.64
N GLU A 516 -5.48 39.09 13.09
CA GLU A 516 -4.03 39.10 12.84
C GLU A 516 -3.66 38.53 11.46
N LEU A 517 -4.52 37.63 10.94
CA LEU A 517 -4.33 37.03 9.61
C LEU A 517 -5.64 36.99 8.86
N SER A 518 -5.59 37.46 7.59
CA SER A 518 -6.63 37.31 6.61
C SER A 518 -6.08 36.55 5.40
N ILE A 519 -6.84 35.59 4.87
CA ILE A 519 -6.47 34.82 3.68
C ILE A 519 -7.54 35.06 2.64
N ASP A 520 -7.17 35.69 1.54
CA ASP A 520 -8.11 35.99 0.47
C ASP A 520 -8.55 34.72 -0.28
N GLU A 521 -9.74 34.75 -0.85
CA GLU A 521 -10.26 33.65 -1.65
C GLU A 521 -9.37 33.34 -2.87
N SER A 522 -8.81 34.36 -3.49
CA SER A 522 -7.85 34.21 -4.58
C SER A 522 -6.60 33.43 -4.16
N ALA A 523 -6.11 33.67 -2.94
CA ALA A 523 -4.99 32.92 -2.39
C ALA A 523 -5.36 31.46 -2.13
N ILE A 524 -6.55 31.19 -1.57
CA ILE A 524 -7.04 29.82 -1.35
C ILE A 524 -7.16 29.09 -2.69
N ARG A 525 -7.70 29.73 -3.71
CA ARG A 525 -7.81 29.19 -5.07
C ARG A 525 -6.45 28.83 -5.66
N ASP A 526 -5.47 29.70 -5.52
CA ASP A 526 -4.12 29.46 -5.99
C ASP A 526 -3.40 28.36 -5.17
N ILE A 527 -3.67 28.23 -3.86
CA ILE A 527 -3.18 27.11 -3.06
C ILE A 527 -3.74 25.79 -3.61
N ILE A 528 -5.03 25.74 -3.91
CA ILE A 528 -5.69 24.56 -4.48
C ILE A 528 -5.06 24.17 -5.82
N ARG A 529 -4.85 25.13 -6.70
CA ARG A 529 -4.39 24.94 -8.10
C ARG A 529 -2.92 24.61 -8.21
N TYR A 530 -2.07 25.31 -7.45
CA TYR A 530 -0.62 25.28 -7.65
C TYR A 530 0.17 24.59 -6.53
N TYR A 531 -0.43 24.34 -5.36
CA TYR A 531 0.28 23.76 -4.21
C TYR A 531 -0.31 22.45 -3.70
N THR A 532 -1.51 22.06 -4.20
CA THR A 532 -2.17 20.80 -3.80
C THR A 532 -2.64 20.00 -5.02
N ARG A 533 -2.59 18.66 -4.90
CA ARG A 533 -3.14 17.71 -5.87
C ARG A 533 -3.79 16.57 -5.08
N GLU A 534 -5.06 16.72 -4.74
CA GLU A 534 -5.80 15.77 -3.90
C GLU A 534 -7.31 15.86 -4.16
N ALA A 535 -8.02 14.75 -3.91
CA ALA A 535 -9.48 14.73 -3.97
C ALA A 535 -10.13 15.41 -2.75
N GLY A 536 -9.53 15.27 -1.57
CA GLY A 536 -10.00 15.91 -0.33
C GLY A 536 -9.37 17.28 -0.06
N VAL A 537 -9.23 17.62 1.23
CA VAL A 537 -8.72 18.91 1.70
C VAL A 537 -7.56 18.79 2.71
N ARG A 538 -6.95 17.61 2.84
CA ARG A 538 -5.88 17.38 3.84
C ARG A 538 -4.59 18.10 3.52
N SER A 539 -4.17 18.14 2.26
CA SER A 539 -3.00 18.89 1.83
C SER A 539 -3.26 20.39 1.85
N LEU A 540 -4.48 20.82 1.49
CA LEU A 540 -4.93 22.21 1.60
C LEU A 540 -4.83 22.68 3.07
N GLU A 541 -5.35 21.91 4.02
CA GLU A 541 -5.22 22.20 5.46
C GLU A 541 -3.74 22.34 5.89
N ARG A 542 -2.86 21.46 5.39
CA ARG A 542 -1.41 21.55 5.68
C ARG A 542 -0.76 22.81 5.10
N GLN A 543 -1.15 23.24 3.90
CA GLN A 543 -0.63 24.47 3.31
C GLN A 543 -1.12 25.70 4.08
N LEU A 544 -2.41 25.75 4.46
CA LEU A 544 -2.95 26.82 5.32
C LEU A 544 -2.22 26.87 6.67
N ALA A 545 -2.00 25.73 7.30
CA ALA A 545 -1.20 25.64 8.53
C ALA A 545 0.25 26.13 8.32
N LYS A 546 0.85 25.88 7.15
CA LYS A 546 2.20 26.37 6.83
C LYS A 546 2.23 27.90 6.69
N VAL A 547 1.21 28.49 6.07
CA VAL A 547 1.05 29.96 6.01
C VAL A 547 0.95 30.52 7.41
N CYS A 548 0.04 30.00 8.27
CA CYS A 548 -0.13 30.43 9.65
C CYS A 548 1.19 30.38 10.44
N ARG A 549 1.94 29.27 10.35
CA ARG A 549 3.22 29.13 11.06
C ARG A 549 4.29 30.12 10.59
N LYS A 550 4.32 30.45 9.29
CA LYS A 550 5.26 31.45 8.77
C LYS A 550 4.92 32.85 9.28
N VAL A 551 3.65 33.22 9.24
CA VAL A 551 3.17 34.50 9.79
C VAL A 551 3.52 34.61 11.27
N VAL A 552 3.26 33.57 12.08
CA VAL A 552 3.65 33.55 13.51
C VAL A 552 5.15 33.75 13.68
N LYS A 553 5.98 33.06 12.86
CA LYS A 553 7.45 33.18 12.92
C LYS A 553 7.93 34.60 12.61
N GLU A 554 7.38 35.21 11.56
CA GLU A 554 7.82 36.54 11.07
C GLU A 554 7.41 37.66 12.02
N HIS A 555 6.29 37.50 12.73
CA HIS A 555 5.74 38.50 13.63
C HIS A 555 5.89 38.16 15.11
N ALA A 556 6.72 37.15 15.45
CA ALA A 556 6.89 36.66 16.83
C ALA A 556 7.26 37.73 17.87
N THR A 557 7.92 38.80 17.47
CA THR A 557 8.37 39.91 18.35
C THR A 557 7.41 41.10 18.37
N GLN A 558 6.39 41.12 17.53
CA GLN A 558 5.45 42.25 17.41
C GLN A 558 4.25 42.05 18.33
N LYS A 559 3.84 43.11 19.03
CA LYS A 559 2.68 43.08 19.94
C LYS A 559 1.35 43.10 19.22
N SER A 560 1.31 43.67 18.00
CA SER A 560 0.14 43.72 17.14
C SER A 560 0.56 43.79 15.68
N PHE A 561 -0.05 42.99 14.84
CA PHE A 561 0.16 42.96 13.39
C PHE A 561 -1.11 42.55 12.69
N HIS A 562 -1.16 42.80 11.39
CA HIS A 562 -2.19 42.31 10.49
C HIS A 562 -1.49 41.92 9.18
N VAL A 563 -1.79 40.73 8.70
CA VAL A 563 -1.21 40.22 7.45
C VAL A 563 -2.34 39.76 6.55
N ASP A 564 -2.39 40.31 5.34
CA ASP A 564 -3.27 39.89 4.28
C ASP A 564 -2.50 38.98 3.33
N VAL A 565 -2.97 37.74 3.16
CA VAL A 565 -2.36 36.77 2.25
C VAL A 565 -3.19 36.76 0.97
N THR A 566 -2.59 37.27 -0.12
CA THR A 566 -3.13 37.30 -1.47
C THR A 566 -2.42 36.28 -2.37
N ALA A 567 -2.93 36.08 -3.58
CA ALA A 567 -2.32 35.18 -4.58
C ALA A 567 -0.85 35.52 -4.84
N ASP A 568 -0.51 36.84 -4.93
CA ASP A 568 0.85 37.30 -5.19
C ASP A 568 1.81 37.08 -4.02
N SER A 569 1.32 37.07 -2.79
CA SER A 569 2.14 36.85 -1.60
C SER A 569 2.41 35.36 -1.29
N LEU A 570 1.76 34.42 -1.97
CA LEU A 570 1.85 32.99 -1.68
C LEU A 570 3.25 32.41 -1.84
N GLU A 571 4.00 32.85 -2.83
CA GLU A 571 5.38 32.36 -3.03
C GLU A 571 6.30 32.66 -1.85
N HIS A 572 6.07 33.79 -1.17
CA HIS A 572 6.76 34.12 0.07
C HIS A 572 6.48 33.07 1.16
N PHE A 573 5.23 32.63 1.33
CA PHE A 573 4.83 31.70 2.39
C PHE A 573 5.04 30.23 2.03
N LEU A 574 4.78 29.84 0.79
CA LEU A 574 4.75 28.44 0.38
C LEU A 574 5.95 28.01 -0.47
N GLY A 575 6.67 28.98 -1.04
CA GLY A 575 7.76 28.78 -2.00
C GLY A 575 7.23 28.66 -3.43
N VAL A 576 8.06 28.22 -4.36
CA VAL A 576 7.69 28.09 -5.79
C VAL A 576 6.48 27.19 -6.00
N ARG A 577 5.70 27.49 -7.00
CA ARG A 577 4.53 26.71 -7.43
C ARG A 577 4.97 25.27 -7.74
N LYS A 578 4.26 24.29 -7.17
CA LYS A 578 4.61 22.87 -7.30
C LYS A 578 3.96 22.21 -8.51
N PHE A 579 2.78 22.66 -8.85
CA PHE A 579 1.98 22.09 -9.93
C PHE A 579 1.69 23.18 -10.97
N ARG A 580 1.50 22.75 -12.21
CA ARG A 580 0.99 23.62 -13.27
C ARG A 580 -0.54 23.38 -13.35
N TYR A 581 -1.30 24.47 -13.43
CA TYR A 581 -2.74 24.44 -13.66
C TYR A 581 -3.00 24.67 -15.14
N GLY A 582 -3.98 23.94 -15.71
CA GLY A 582 -4.32 24.06 -17.11
C GLY A 582 -3.32 23.30 -17.99
N LEU A 583 -3.15 21.99 -17.74
CA LEU A 583 -2.25 21.10 -18.50
C LEU A 583 -2.84 20.65 -19.86
N ALA A 584 -4.05 21.11 -20.24
CA ALA A 584 -4.49 20.96 -21.61
C ALA A 584 -3.48 21.67 -22.50
N GLU A 585 -2.89 20.95 -23.43
CA GLU A 585 -1.94 21.56 -24.37
C GLU A 585 -2.66 22.66 -25.15
N LEU A 586 -1.93 23.73 -25.43
CA LEU A 586 -2.49 24.89 -26.11
C LEU A 586 -2.63 24.69 -27.63
N GLN A 587 -2.08 23.59 -28.16
CA GLN A 587 -2.05 23.34 -29.62
C GLN A 587 -2.48 21.91 -29.94
N ASP A 588 -3.24 21.78 -31.00
CA ASP A 588 -3.65 20.49 -31.55
C ASP A 588 -2.42 19.72 -32.07
N GLN A 589 -2.24 18.47 -31.66
CA GLN A 589 -1.07 17.68 -32.00
C GLN A 589 -1.43 16.35 -32.67
N VAL A 590 -0.56 15.88 -33.55
CA VAL A 590 -0.68 14.58 -34.19
C VAL A 590 -0.20 13.49 -33.23
N GLY A 591 -1.00 12.45 -33.06
CA GLY A 591 -0.67 11.28 -32.25
C GLY A 591 -0.76 11.51 -30.73
N GLN A 592 -1.23 12.67 -30.26
CA GLN A 592 -1.38 12.99 -28.85
C GLN A 592 -2.82 13.20 -28.45
N VAL A 593 -3.25 12.51 -27.39
CA VAL A 593 -4.63 12.53 -26.88
C VAL A 593 -4.63 12.79 -25.38
N THR A 594 -5.59 13.61 -24.93
CA THR A 594 -5.86 13.77 -23.50
C THR A 594 -6.90 12.75 -23.05
N GLY A 595 -6.49 11.74 -22.30
CA GLY A 595 -7.34 10.81 -21.59
C GLY A 595 -7.72 11.28 -20.19
N LEU A 596 -8.68 10.61 -19.57
CA LEU A 596 -9.11 10.86 -18.20
C LEU A 596 -8.90 9.62 -17.35
N ALA A 597 -8.06 9.73 -16.32
CA ALA A 597 -7.78 8.68 -15.35
C ALA A 597 -8.43 8.96 -14.00
N TRP A 598 -8.74 7.88 -13.27
CA TRP A 598 -9.13 7.94 -11.88
C TRP A 598 -8.05 7.30 -11.01
N THR A 599 -7.68 7.99 -9.94
CA THR A 599 -6.66 7.54 -8.97
C THR A 599 -7.22 7.65 -7.55
N GLN A 600 -6.52 7.07 -6.58
CA GLN A 600 -6.90 7.19 -5.16
C GLN A 600 -6.90 8.64 -4.64
N VAL A 601 -6.22 9.55 -5.34
CA VAL A 601 -6.18 10.98 -5.00
C VAL A 601 -7.16 11.83 -5.81
N GLY A 602 -7.95 11.21 -6.69
CA GLY A 602 -8.99 11.83 -7.51
C GLY A 602 -8.77 11.63 -9.00
N GLY A 603 -9.49 12.38 -9.83
CA GLY A 603 -9.32 12.34 -11.28
C GLY A 603 -8.07 13.11 -11.74
N GLU A 604 -7.45 12.64 -12.81
CA GLU A 604 -6.26 13.24 -13.44
C GLU A 604 -6.39 13.25 -14.97
N LEU A 605 -5.73 14.23 -15.62
CA LEU A 605 -5.51 14.20 -17.05
C LEU A 605 -4.37 13.24 -17.38
N LEU A 606 -4.56 12.43 -18.40
CA LEU A 606 -3.61 11.44 -18.85
C LEU A 606 -3.22 11.73 -20.29
N THR A 607 -1.99 12.14 -20.55
CA THR A 607 -1.49 12.29 -21.91
C THR A 607 -1.18 10.90 -22.49
N ILE A 608 -1.67 10.63 -23.69
CA ILE A 608 -1.43 9.41 -24.44
C ILE A 608 -0.77 9.82 -25.75
N GLU A 609 0.42 9.33 -26.01
CA GLU A 609 1.20 9.61 -27.19
C GLU A 609 1.35 8.36 -28.07
N ALA A 610 1.15 8.50 -29.36
CA ALA A 610 1.42 7.46 -30.35
C ALA A 610 2.38 8.00 -31.42
N ALA A 611 3.43 7.29 -31.67
CA ALA A 611 4.40 7.57 -32.73
C ALA A 611 4.47 6.39 -33.70
N VAL A 612 4.59 6.70 -34.98
CA VAL A 612 4.68 5.71 -36.05
C VAL A 612 5.94 5.98 -36.83
N VAL A 613 6.77 4.95 -36.99
CA VAL A 613 8.02 5.02 -37.73
C VAL A 613 8.12 3.86 -38.74
N PRO A 614 8.85 3.99 -39.86
CA PRO A 614 9.10 2.86 -40.74
C PRO A 614 9.71 1.69 -40.00
N GLY A 615 9.20 0.47 -40.21
CA GLY A 615 9.65 -0.69 -39.44
C GLY A 615 9.13 -2.02 -39.97
N LYS A 616 8.97 -3.00 -39.10
CA LYS A 616 8.53 -4.38 -39.41
C LYS A 616 7.27 -4.80 -38.65
N GLY A 617 6.47 -3.85 -38.17
CA GLY A 617 5.22 -4.10 -37.47
C GLY A 617 5.37 -4.28 -35.96
N ARG A 618 6.45 -3.83 -35.35
CA ARG A 618 6.67 -3.95 -33.89
C ARG A 618 5.79 -2.97 -33.14
N LEU A 619 5.06 -3.47 -32.11
CA LEU A 619 4.34 -2.65 -31.15
C LEU A 619 5.17 -2.49 -29.86
N THR A 620 5.55 -1.26 -29.56
CA THR A 620 6.26 -0.91 -28.32
C THR A 620 5.34 -0.15 -27.39
N LYS A 621 5.39 -0.48 -26.09
CA LYS A 621 4.58 0.18 -25.04
C LYS A 621 5.51 0.69 -23.95
N THR A 622 5.37 1.94 -23.52
CA THR A 622 6.17 2.52 -22.43
C THR A 622 5.31 3.42 -21.52
N GLY A 623 5.73 3.65 -20.27
CA GLY A 623 5.01 4.52 -19.32
C GLY A 623 4.52 3.81 -18.06
N SER A 624 5.12 2.66 -17.70
CA SER A 624 4.72 1.85 -16.53
C SER A 624 3.24 1.41 -16.58
N LEU A 625 2.87 0.81 -17.71
CA LEU A 625 1.51 0.35 -18.02
C LEU A 625 1.29 -1.05 -17.44
N GLY A 626 0.16 -1.25 -16.74
CA GLY A 626 -0.29 -2.56 -16.30
C GLY A 626 -0.84 -3.43 -17.43
N GLU A 627 -1.19 -4.68 -17.10
CA GLU A 627 -1.63 -5.68 -18.06
C GLU A 627 -2.93 -5.27 -18.77
N VAL A 628 -3.93 -4.78 -18.02
CA VAL A 628 -5.24 -4.38 -18.56
C VAL A 628 -5.10 -3.23 -19.58
N MET A 629 -4.23 -2.26 -19.28
CA MET A 629 -3.94 -1.18 -20.23
C MET A 629 -3.18 -1.70 -21.46
N GLY A 630 -2.32 -2.71 -21.28
CA GLY A 630 -1.64 -3.40 -22.38
C GLY A 630 -2.60 -4.13 -23.30
N GLU A 631 -3.63 -4.78 -22.76
CA GLU A 631 -4.71 -5.42 -23.53
C GLU A 631 -5.56 -4.39 -24.30
N SER A 632 -5.88 -3.24 -23.65
CA SER A 632 -6.59 -2.13 -24.28
C SER A 632 -5.86 -1.58 -25.50
N ILE A 633 -4.53 -1.48 -25.46
CA ILE A 633 -3.72 -1.07 -26.62
C ILE A 633 -3.84 -2.12 -27.75
N THR A 634 -3.81 -3.40 -27.41
CA THR A 634 -3.93 -4.48 -28.39
C THR A 634 -5.32 -4.51 -29.03
N ALA A 635 -6.36 -4.29 -28.22
CA ALA A 635 -7.73 -4.17 -28.72
C ALA A 635 -7.89 -2.95 -29.64
N ALA A 636 -7.38 -1.79 -29.26
CA ALA A 636 -7.39 -0.56 -30.06
C ALA A 636 -6.69 -0.77 -31.41
N LEU A 637 -5.51 -1.39 -31.42
CA LEU A 637 -4.80 -1.70 -32.66
C LEU A 637 -5.60 -2.64 -33.57
N THR A 638 -6.29 -3.62 -32.99
CA THR A 638 -7.16 -4.55 -33.74
C THR A 638 -8.31 -3.82 -34.39
N VAL A 639 -8.96 -2.86 -33.67
CA VAL A 639 -10.01 -2.00 -34.21
C VAL A 639 -9.49 -1.17 -35.38
N VAL A 640 -8.32 -0.53 -35.24
CA VAL A 640 -7.71 0.26 -36.31
C VAL A 640 -7.41 -0.63 -37.53
N ARG A 641 -6.85 -1.83 -37.34
CA ARG A 641 -6.57 -2.77 -38.42
C ARG A 641 -7.83 -3.19 -39.16
N SER A 642 -8.90 -3.52 -38.43
CA SER A 642 -10.17 -3.97 -39.04
C SER A 642 -10.86 -2.88 -39.84
N ARG A 643 -10.61 -1.60 -39.56
CA ARG A 643 -11.22 -0.43 -40.18
C ARG A 643 -10.23 0.42 -40.97
N ALA A 644 -9.02 -0.06 -41.20
CA ALA A 644 -7.94 0.72 -41.79
C ALA A 644 -8.37 1.45 -43.08
N ARG A 645 -9.00 0.77 -44.06
CA ARG A 645 -9.48 1.38 -45.33
C ARG A 645 -10.49 2.49 -45.08
N ALA A 646 -11.46 2.28 -44.17
CA ALA A 646 -12.48 3.29 -43.86
C ALA A 646 -11.88 4.54 -43.20
N MET A 647 -10.73 4.37 -42.51
CA MET A 647 -10.00 5.44 -41.86
C MET A 647 -8.85 6.02 -42.71
N GLY A 648 -8.77 5.68 -44.01
CA GLY A 648 -7.71 6.19 -44.88
C GLY A 648 -6.32 5.62 -44.62
N ILE A 649 -6.23 4.52 -43.88
CA ILE A 649 -4.96 3.88 -43.46
C ILE A 649 -4.66 2.72 -44.41
N ALA A 650 -3.39 2.61 -44.82
CA ALA A 650 -2.95 1.50 -45.65
C ALA A 650 -3.14 0.16 -44.95
N PRO A 651 -3.77 -0.87 -45.55
CA PRO A 651 -4.07 -2.14 -44.85
C PRO A 651 -2.84 -2.88 -44.34
N ASP A 652 -1.69 -2.67 -44.92
CA ASP A 652 -0.40 -3.28 -44.61
C ASP A 652 0.48 -2.47 -43.65
N PHE A 653 -0.08 -1.43 -43.05
CA PHE A 653 0.65 -0.57 -42.10
C PHE A 653 1.29 -1.39 -40.96
N HIS A 654 0.62 -2.43 -40.53
CA HIS A 654 1.04 -3.29 -39.42
C HIS A 654 2.23 -4.21 -39.76
N GLU A 655 2.65 -4.24 -41.02
CA GLU A 655 3.84 -4.99 -41.50
C GLU A 655 4.98 -4.04 -41.86
N LYS A 656 4.68 -2.77 -42.16
CA LYS A 656 5.63 -1.79 -42.69
C LYS A 656 5.99 -0.67 -41.72
N GLN A 657 5.27 -0.56 -40.60
CA GLN A 657 5.46 0.52 -39.65
C GLN A 657 5.53 -0.04 -38.22
N ASP A 658 6.52 0.41 -37.47
CA ASP A 658 6.61 0.19 -36.03
C ASP A 658 5.81 1.25 -35.31
N ILE A 659 5.06 0.84 -34.31
CA ILE A 659 4.18 1.69 -33.52
C ILE A 659 4.69 1.74 -32.10
N HIS A 660 4.84 2.97 -31.56
CA HIS A 660 5.19 3.17 -30.17
C HIS A 660 4.10 3.97 -29.47
N ILE A 661 3.49 3.39 -28.43
CA ILE A 661 2.57 4.08 -27.55
C ILE A 661 3.28 4.38 -26.24
N HIS A 662 3.24 5.65 -25.86
CA HIS A 662 3.84 6.16 -24.63
C HIS A 662 2.80 6.88 -23.80
N VAL A 663 2.81 6.61 -22.47
CA VAL A 663 2.03 7.37 -21.51
C VAL A 663 3.00 7.98 -20.51
N PRO A 664 3.26 9.30 -20.58
CA PRO A 664 4.21 9.99 -19.71
C PRO A 664 3.99 9.77 -18.21
N GLU A 665 4.94 10.20 -17.38
CA GLU A 665 5.00 9.98 -15.93
C GLU A 665 5.19 8.50 -15.53
N GLY A 666 6.24 7.84 -16.06
CA GLY A 666 6.57 6.44 -15.82
C GLY A 666 6.83 6.05 -14.36
N ALA A 667 7.02 7.01 -13.46
CA ALA A 667 7.16 6.76 -12.04
C ALA A 667 5.86 6.34 -11.34
N THR A 668 4.70 6.60 -11.98
CA THR A 668 3.37 6.23 -11.46
C THR A 668 2.83 5.06 -12.27
N PRO A 669 2.61 3.87 -11.68
CA PRO A 669 1.96 2.76 -12.37
C PRO A 669 0.55 3.14 -12.83
N LYS A 670 0.21 2.77 -14.07
CA LYS A 670 -1.09 3.07 -14.68
C LYS A 670 -1.70 1.77 -15.19
N ASP A 671 -2.94 1.50 -14.77
CA ASP A 671 -3.68 0.34 -15.26
C ASP A 671 -5.17 0.64 -15.37
N GLY A 672 -5.84 -0.04 -16.28
CA GLY A 672 -7.28 0.03 -16.46
C GLY A 672 -7.73 0.12 -17.91
N PRO A 673 -8.98 -0.31 -18.22
CA PRO A 673 -9.49 -0.40 -19.58
C PRO A 673 -9.98 0.94 -20.15
N SER A 674 -10.20 1.95 -19.30
CA SER A 674 -10.88 3.21 -19.64
C SER A 674 -10.12 4.16 -20.58
N ALA A 675 -8.87 3.85 -20.92
CA ALA A 675 -8.04 4.58 -21.89
C ALA A 675 -8.19 4.05 -23.33
N GLY A 676 -8.97 2.99 -23.56
CA GLY A 676 -9.06 2.29 -24.84
C GLY A 676 -9.42 3.18 -26.03
N ILE A 677 -10.44 4.08 -25.87
CA ILE A 677 -10.80 5.01 -26.95
C ILE A 677 -9.70 6.06 -27.20
N GLY A 678 -8.99 6.49 -26.14
CA GLY A 678 -7.87 7.42 -26.27
C GLY A 678 -6.69 6.78 -27.01
N MET A 679 -6.38 5.52 -26.71
CA MET A 679 -5.34 4.75 -27.42
C MET A 679 -5.69 4.58 -28.91
N CYS A 680 -6.95 4.25 -29.20
CA CYS A 680 -7.43 4.12 -30.58
C CYS A 680 -7.34 5.46 -31.34
N THR A 681 -7.77 6.56 -30.72
CA THR A 681 -7.72 7.88 -31.33
C THR A 681 -6.28 8.35 -31.58
N ALA A 682 -5.35 8.11 -30.62
CA ALA A 682 -3.94 8.42 -30.79
C ALA A 682 -3.31 7.64 -31.95
N LEU A 683 -3.64 6.36 -32.07
CA LEU A 683 -3.19 5.49 -33.18
C LEU A 683 -3.71 6.00 -34.54
N VAL A 684 -5.01 6.30 -34.63
CA VAL A 684 -5.61 6.81 -35.88
C VAL A 684 -4.98 8.14 -36.25
N SER A 685 -4.85 9.08 -35.30
CA SER A 685 -4.20 10.37 -35.52
C SER A 685 -2.76 10.20 -36.02
N ALA A 686 -1.95 9.35 -35.38
CA ALA A 686 -0.57 9.12 -35.77
C ALA A 686 -0.44 8.50 -37.17
N LEU A 687 -1.32 7.56 -37.55
CA LEU A 687 -1.33 6.88 -38.83
C LEU A 687 -1.88 7.75 -39.97
N THR A 688 -2.86 8.59 -39.68
CA THR A 688 -3.49 9.48 -40.69
C THR A 688 -2.83 10.85 -40.73
N GLN A 689 -1.98 11.20 -39.78
CA GLN A 689 -1.38 12.54 -39.60
C GLN A 689 -2.42 13.65 -39.39
N ILE A 690 -3.61 13.31 -38.88
CA ILE A 690 -4.65 14.25 -38.51
C ILE A 690 -4.48 14.68 -37.07
N PRO A 691 -4.33 15.98 -36.76
CA PRO A 691 -4.17 16.44 -35.39
C PRO A 691 -5.41 16.15 -34.52
N VAL A 692 -5.18 15.86 -33.27
CA VAL A 692 -6.22 15.74 -32.24
C VAL A 692 -6.44 17.12 -31.61
N ARG A 693 -7.68 17.47 -31.37
CA ARG A 693 -8.05 18.74 -30.71
C ARG A 693 -7.57 18.77 -29.27
N ALA A 694 -6.83 19.80 -28.91
CA ALA A 694 -6.26 20.02 -27.59
C ALA A 694 -7.32 20.29 -26.50
N ASP A 695 -8.47 20.83 -26.88
CA ASP A 695 -9.57 21.14 -25.97
C ASP A 695 -10.52 19.96 -25.69
N VAL A 696 -10.18 18.76 -26.21
CA VAL A 696 -10.98 17.53 -26.06
C VAL A 696 -10.27 16.53 -25.15
N ALA A 697 -10.98 16.02 -24.15
CA ALA A 697 -10.55 14.86 -23.37
C ALA A 697 -11.55 13.72 -23.52
N MET A 698 -11.08 12.49 -23.30
CA MET A 698 -11.93 11.32 -23.48
C MET A 698 -11.67 10.22 -22.47
N THR A 699 -12.69 9.40 -22.25
CA THR A 699 -12.60 8.18 -21.45
C THR A 699 -13.62 7.16 -21.95
N GLY A 700 -13.21 5.89 -22.05
CA GLY A 700 -14.07 4.80 -22.50
C GLY A 700 -13.25 3.55 -22.75
N GLU A 701 -13.80 2.40 -22.42
CA GLU A 701 -13.28 1.10 -22.81
C GLU A 701 -13.70 0.80 -24.26
N ILE A 702 -12.84 0.14 -25.02
CA ILE A 702 -13.10 -0.20 -26.43
C ILE A 702 -13.19 -1.71 -26.62
N THR A 703 -14.22 -2.16 -27.32
CA THR A 703 -14.34 -3.55 -27.79
C THR A 703 -13.66 -3.76 -29.14
N LEU A 704 -13.39 -5.00 -29.52
CA LEU A 704 -12.86 -5.36 -30.84
C LEU A 704 -13.75 -4.91 -32.01
N ARG A 705 -15.04 -4.64 -31.77
CA ARG A 705 -15.98 -4.11 -32.74
C ARG A 705 -16.00 -2.58 -32.80
N GLY A 706 -15.22 -1.91 -31.94
CA GLY A 706 -15.20 -0.46 -31.83
C GLY A 706 -16.37 0.15 -31.04
N GLN A 707 -17.12 -0.66 -30.28
CA GLN A 707 -18.13 -0.18 -29.33
C GLN A 707 -17.43 0.38 -28.10
N VAL A 708 -17.97 1.49 -27.59
CA VAL A 708 -17.48 2.16 -26.38
C VAL A 708 -18.31 1.69 -25.19
N LEU A 709 -17.64 1.11 -24.17
CA LEU A 709 -18.27 0.58 -22.97
C LEU A 709 -18.14 1.53 -21.79
N ALA A 710 -19.05 1.37 -20.80
CA ALA A 710 -19.11 2.16 -19.60
C ALA A 710 -17.83 2.06 -18.74
N ILE A 711 -17.55 3.15 -18.03
CA ILE A 711 -16.37 3.27 -17.13
C ILE A 711 -16.81 3.68 -15.73
N GLY A 712 -15.92 3.46 -14.75
CA GLY A 712 -16.11 3.95 -13.40
C GLY A 712 -15.44 5.32 -13.16
N GLY A 713 -15.85 6.00 -12.07
CA GLY A 713 -15.25 7.25 -11.61
C GLY A 713 -15.50 8.44 -12.55
N LEU A 714 -16.68 8.51 -13.17
CA LEU A 714 -17.00 9.60 -14.12
C LEU A 714 -16.94 10.96 -13.45
N LYS A 715 -17.43 11.09 -12.21
CA LYS A 715 -17.44 12.35 -11.47
C LYS A 715 -16.02 12.92 -11.31
N GLU A 716 -15.11 12.10 -10.81
CA GLU A 716 -13.72 12.49 -10.61
C GLU A 716 -13.02 12.86 -11.93
N LYS A 717 -13.33 12.13 -13.00
CA LYS A 717 -12.77 12.36 -14.33
C LYS A 717 -13.25 13.70 -14.92
N LEU A 718 -14.54 14.02 -14.79
CA LEU A 718 -15.08 15.31 -15.23
C LEU A 718 -14.55 16.49 -14.41
N LEU A 719 -14.37 16.30 -13.10
CA LEU A 719 -13.70 17.27 -12.24
C LEU A 719 -12.24 17.52 -12.66
N ALA A 720 -11.54 16.48 -13.11
CA ALA A 720 -10.19 16.63 -13.62
C ALA A 720 -10.16 17.37 -14.95
N ALA A 721 -11.07 17.05 -15.86
CA ALA A 721 -11.20 17.74 -17.14
C ALA A 721 -11.50 19.25 -16.94
N HIS A 722 -12.44 19.57 -16.08
CA HIS A 722 -12.78 20.95 -15.73
C HIS A 722 -11.57 21.69 -15.15
N ARG A 723 -10.86 21.11 -14.16
CA ARG A 723 -9.63 21.68 -13.60
C ARG A 723 -8.53 21.87 -14.63
N GLY A 724 -8.44 20.97 -15.60
CA GLY A 724 -7.44 20.99 -16.66
C GLY A 724 -7.75 22.01 -17.76
N GLY A 725 -8.89 22.70 -17.73
CA GLY A 725 -9.27 23.67 -18.75
C GLY A 725 -9.80 23.04 -20.04
N ILE A 726 -10.15 21.75 -20.03
CA ILE A 726 -10.80 21.06 -21.14
C ILE A 726 -12.17 21.67 -21.39
N LYS A 727 -12.57 21.76 -22.66
CA LYS A 727 -13.90 22.28 -23.06
C LYS A 727 -14.87 21.16 -23.40
N THR A 728 -14.38 20.12 -24.07
CA THR A 728 -15.22 19.02 -24.56
C THR A 728 -14.76 17.71 -23.94
N VAL A 729 -15.70 16.93 -23.38
CA VAL A 729 -15.39 15.60 -22.80
C VAL A 729 -16.23 14.54 -23.48
N ILE A 730 -15.57 13.53 -24.03
CA ILE A 730 -16.21 12.37 -24.64
C ILE A 730 -16.34 11.27 -23.59
N ILE A 731 -17.58 10.78 -23.41
CA ILE A 731 -17.90 9.73 -22.43
C ILE A 731 -18.71 8.61 -23.11
N PRO A 732 -18.72 7.39 -22.56
CA PRO A 732 -19.61 6.34 -23.05
C PRO A 732 -21.09 6.70 -22.87
N GLU A 733 -21.94 6.31 -23.85
CA GLU A 733 -23.39 6.56 -23.80
C GLU A 733 -24.03 6.02 -22.51
N GLU A 734 -23.63 4.83 -22.06
CA GLU A 734 -24.15 4.22 -20.84
C GLU A 734 -23.88 5.02 -19.56
N ASN A 735 -22.84 5.86 -19.55
CA ASN A 735 -22.52 6.73 -18.42
C ASN A 735 -23.36 8.02 -18.40
N GLN A 736 -24.29 8.24 -19.32
CA GLN A 736 -25.25 9.35 -19.21
C GLN A 736 -26.04 9.33 -17.90
N ARG A 737 -26.35 8.15 -17.38
CA ARG A 737 -27.04 7.99 -16.10
C ARG A 737 -26.26 8.59 -14.94
N ASP A 738 -24.93 8.55 -15.00
CA ASP A 738 -24.05 9.01 -13.93
C ASP A 738 -23.92 10.56 -13.93
N LEU A 739 -24.39 11.23 -14.98
CA LEU A 739 -24.43 12.70 -15.07
C LEU A 739 -25.37 13.34 -14.04
N LYS A 740 -26.29 12.56 -13.46
CA LYS A 740 -27.16 13.05 -12.36
C LYS A 740 -26.35 13.41 -11.12
N GLU A 741 -25.25 12.73 -10.88
CA GLU A 741 -24.36 12.93 -9.74
C GLU A 741 -23.35 14.09 -9.94
N ILE A 742 -23.33 14.69 -11.14
CA ILE A 742 -22.38 15.76 -11.49
C ILE A 742 -22.97 17.11 -11.12
N PRO A 743 -22.23 17.97 -10.42
CA PRO A 743 -22.66 19.34 -10.11
C PRO A 743 -23.02 20.16 -11.36
N GLU A 744 -24.06 20.97 -11.24
CA GLU A 744 -24.61 21.74 -12.40
C GLU A 744 -23.57 22.71 -12.98
N ASN A 745 -22.76 23.36 -12.17
CA ASN A 745 -21.69 24.26 -12.65
C ASN A 745 -20.72 23.55 -13.59
N ILE A 746 -20.32 22.29 -13.27
CA ILE A 746 -19.43 21.48 -14.11
C ILE A 746 -20.12 21.14 -15.45
N LYS A 747 -21.42 20.79 -15.39
CA LYS A 747 -22.19 20.48 -16.62
C LYS A 747 -22.39 21.68 -17.53
N GLN A 748 -22.43 22.89 -16.96
CA GLN A 748 -22.53 24.13 -17.72
C GLN A 748 -21.21 24.53 -18.39
N ASP A 749 -20.08 24.25 -17.72
CA ASP A 749 -18.76 24.64 -18.20
C ASP A 749 -18.14 23.63 -19.18
N LEU A 750 -18.62 22.37 -19.19
CA LEU A 750 -18.11 21.30 -20.04
C LEU A 750 -19.14 20.88 -21.11
N GLN A 751 -18.71 20.77 -22.35
CA GLN A 751 -19.50 20.13 -23.41
C GLN A 751 -19.31 18.59 -23.28
N ILE A 752 -20.24 17.93 -22.63
CA ILE A 752 -20.19 16.48 -22.46
C ILE A 752 -20.83 15.81 -23.68
N LYS A 753 -20.07 14.94 -24.36
CA LYS A 753 -20.49 14.23 -25.59
C LYS A 753 -20.57 12.73 -25.32
N PRO A 754 -21.77 12.18 -25.12
CA PRO A 754 -21.97 10.73 -25.02
C PRO A 754 -21.80 10.09 -26.40
N VAL A 755 -21.07 8.97 -26.46
CA VAL A 755 -20.78 8.22 -27.68
C VAL A 755 -20.96 6.74 -27.49
N LYS A 756 -21.34 6.03 -28.56
CA LYS A 756 -21.53 4.58 -28.57
C LYS A 756 -20.45 3.85 -29.36
N TRP A 757 -19.92 4.51 -30.40
CA TRP A 757 -18.96 3.94 -31.32
C TRP A 757 -17.69 4.79 -31.44
N ILE A 758 -16.59 4.16 -31.75
CA ILE A 758 -15.29 4.84 -31.92
C ILE A 758 -15.31 5.83 -33.09
N ASP A 759 -16.15 5.59 -34.08
CA ASP A 759 -16.31 6.53 -35.24
C ASP A 759 -16.82 7.88 -34.78
N GLU A 760 -17.74 7.92 -33.81
CA GLU A 760 -18.25 9.16 -33.21
C GLU A 760 -17.14 9.87 -32.39
N VAL A 761 -16.32 9.09 -31.70
CA VAL A 761 -15.15 9.65 -30.97
C VAL A 761 -14.20 10.36 -31.93
N LEU A 762 -13.86 9.71 -33.06
CA LEU A 762 -12.93 10.25 -34.04
C LEU A 762 -13.48 11.53 -34.71
N GLN A 763 -14.80 11.59 -35.02
CA GLN A 763 -15.45 12.79 -35.56
C GLN A 763 -15.38 13.99 -34.60
N ILE A 764 -15.40 13.77 -33.29
CA ILE A 764 -15.35 14.83 -32.27
C ILE A 764 -13.90 15.23 -31.95
N ALA A 765 -13.02 14.23 -31.86
CA ALA A 765 -11.67 14.41 -31.34
C ALA A 765 -10.66 14.89 -32.40
N LEU A 766 -10.81 14.47 -33.67
CA LEU A 766 -9.90 14.87 -34.74
C LEU A 766 -10.34 16.24 -35.33
N GLN A 767 -9.40 17.00 -35.86
CA GLN A 767 -9.68 18.27 -36.51
C GLN A 767 -10.61 18.12 -37.73
N TYR A 768 -10.45 17.02 -38.46
CA TYR A 768 -11.28 16.63 -39.57
C TYR A 768 -11.35 15.09 -39.65
N ALA A 769 -12.42 14.59 -40.28
CA ALA A 769 -12.63 13.15 -40.41
C ALA A 769 -11.62 12.53 -41.40
N PRO A 770 -11.10 11.32 -41.13
CA PRO A 770 -10.28 10.59 -42.10
C PRO A 770 -11.05 10.33 -43.40
N GLU A 771 -10.39 10.50 -44.51
CA GLU A 771 -10.97 10.17 -45.82
C GLU A 771 -10.72 8.68 -46.13
N PRO A 772 -11.78 7.89 -46.46
CA PRO A 772 -11.62 6.48 -46.79
C PRO A 772 -10.72 6.28 -48.02
N LEU A 773 -9.90 5.24 -48.00
CA LEU A 773 -9.17 4.84 -49.19
C LEU A 773 -10.15 4.34 -50.27
N PRO A 774 -9.93 4.69 -51.55
CA PRO A 774 -10.75 4.16 -52.64
C PRO A 774 -10.75 2.63 -52.63
N ASP A 775 -11.89 2.04 -52.98
CA ASP A 775 -11.98 0.59 -53.13
C ASP A 775 -10.89 0.13 -54.10
N ALA A 776 -10.05 -0.83 -53.70
CA ALA A 776 -9.10 -1.44 -54.59
C ALA A 776 -9.90 -2.04 -55.75
N ALA A 777 -9.65 -1.55 -56.98
CA ALA A 777 -10.20 -2.20 -58.15
C ALA A 777 -9.90 -3.71 -58.04
N PRO A 778 -10.85 -4.60 -58.32
CA PRO A 778 -10.59 -6.03 -58.21
C PRO A 778 -9.36 -6.35 -59.08
N GLU A 779 -8.29 -6.86 -58.51
CA GLU A 779 -7.19 -7.43 -59.26
C GLU A 779 -7.80 -8.51 -60.15
N ILE A 780 -7.90 -8.20 -61.43
CA ILE A 780 -8.22 -9.18 -62.44
C ILE A 780 -7.02 -10.10 -62.44
N VAL A 781 -7.14 -11.22 -61.72
CA VAL A 781 -6.22 -12.33 -61.85
C VAL A 781 -6.29 -12.78 -63.29
N ALA A 782 -5.34 -12.33 -64.12
CA ALA A 782 -5.15 -12.83 -65.49
C ALA A 782 -4.90 -14.33 -65.34
N LYS A 783 -5.91 -15.12 -65.72
CA LYS A 783 -5.71 -16.55 -65.90
C LYS A 783 -4.69 -16.71 -67.04
N ASP A 784 -3.48 -17.03 -66.72
CA ASP A 784 -2.49 -17.56 -67.66
C ASP A 784 -3.00 -18.89 -68.14
N ASP A 785 -3.68 -18.86 -69.32
CA ASP A 785 -4.02 -20.01 -70.10
C ASP A 785 -2.74 -20.48 -70.81
N THR A 786 -2.00 -21.35 -70.21
CA THR A 786 -1.05 -22.22 -70.97
C THR A 786 -1.40 -23.68 -70.71
N ARG A 787 -1.98 -24.21 -71.81
CA ARG A 787 -2.32 -25.57 -72.02
C ARG A 787 -1.12 -26.46 -72.09
N GLU A 788 -1.47 -27.73 -71.78
CA GLU A 788 -0.95 -29.00 -72.37
C GLU A 788 0.29 -29.57 -71.65
N SER A 789 0.38 -30.79 -71.31
CA SER A 789 -0.31 -32.05 -71.70
C SER A 789 0.21 -33.18 -70.80
N ASP A 790 -0.63 -34.19 -70.68
CA ASP A 790 -0.34 -35.60 -70.53
C ASP A 790 0.41 -36.17 -69.32
N SER A 791 -0.29 -36.93 -68.56
CA SER A 791 -0.36 -38.40 -68.47
C SER A 791 -0.25 -38.99 -67.08
N LYS A 792 -1.29 -39.75 -66.76
CA LYS A 792 -1.28 -41.10 -66.12
C LYS A 792 -0.97 -41.22 -64.62
N GLU A 793 -2.07 -41.57 -63.96
CA GLU A 793 -2.20 -42.72 -63.05
C GLU A 793 -1.09 -43.05 -62.05
N ARG A 794 -1.34 -43.02 -60.79
CA ARG A 794 -1.47 -44.20 -59.94
C ARG A 794 -2.16 -43.93 -58.58
N ILE A 795 -3.23 -44.65 -58.39
CA ILE A 795 -3.87 -44.96 -57.17
C ILE A 795 -2.94 -45.76 -56.27
N SER A 796 -2.82 -45.42 -54.99
CA SER A 796 -2.73 -46.43 -53.94
C SER A 796 -3.15 -45.81 -52.59
N THR A 797 -4.14 -46.42 -52.02
CA THR A 797 -4.63 -46.47 -50.65
C THR A 797 -3.52 -46.84 -49.68
N HIS A 798 -3.41 -46.10 -48.57
CA HIS A 798 -3.59 -46.64 -47.20
C HIS A 798 -3.80 -45.47 -46.21
#